data_736da1e90413d3d112f732c8b26a3475
#
_entry.id   736da1e90413d3d112f732c8b26a3475
#
_cell.length_a   1.000
_cell.length_b   1.000
_cell.length_c   1.000
_cell.angle_alpha   90.00
_cell.angle_beta   90.00
_cell.angle_gamma   90.00
#
_symmetry.space_group_name_H-M   'P 1'
#
loop_
_entity.id
_entity.type
_entity.pdbx_description
1 polymer ?
#
loop_
_entity_poly.entity_id
_entity_poly.type
_entity_poly.pdbx_seq_one_letter_code
_entity_poly.pdbx_strand_id
1 'polypeptide(L)'
;MSSQSRYPHLLSPLDLGFTTLPNRVVMGSMHTGLEEHEGGFERLAAFYAERARGGAGLIVTGGIAPNDAGRPFEGGSRLTTEEEAAEHRVITEAVHAEGGKIAMQILHFGRYAYHKDLVAPSALQAPISPFVPNELTEEEVEQTVEDFVRAARLAKIAGYDGVEIMGSEGYLVNEFIAAATNRREDRWGGSYENRVRFPLEIVRRTREAVGPDFILIYRLSMLDLVPGGSTLDEVVHLAKEIEAAGATIINTGIGWHEARIPTIATSVPRGAYTWVTKRLMGAVSVPLVTSNRINTPEKAEEILAEGRADLVSLARPFLADADFVAKAAAGRPEAINTCIGCNQACLDHTFSGKITSCLVNPRACHETELVLSPTRLAKRVAVVGAGPAGLACAVTAAERGHTVTLFEASGHIGGQLDIARRIPGKEEFEETIRYFGHQLAERGVEVRLNTTADPELLSGYDEVVVATGVTPRTPAIEGVDHAKVVSYLDVLRDGAPVGENVAVVGAGGIGFDVAEYLTDSGEGASQDPEVYFRHWGVDTSYAGPGGLTAPDRPVSPRRVHLLQRKATKVGAGLGTTTGWIHRAELKHRGVVSVAGASYDRIDDDGLHITVDGEQRLVPADTVVLCTGQEPRRDLYEELRAAGVEAHLIGGADVAAELDAKRAIRQGTELAASL
;
A
#
# COMPACT_ATOMS: atom_id res chain seq x y z
N MET A 1 25.78 -3.51 -31.61
CA MET A 1 25.52 -4.63 -30.67
C MET A 1 24.33 -4.17 -29.85
N SER A 2 23.15 -4.78 -30.00
CA SER A 2 22.02 -4.50 -29.13
C SER A 2 22.44 -4.92 -27.71
N SER A 3 22.53 -3.97 -26.78
CA SER A 3 22.72 -4.31 -25.38
C SER A 3 21.58 -5.25 -24.98
N GLN A 4 21.92 -6.46 -24.56
CA GLN A 4 20.91 -7.40 -24.06
C GLN A 4 20.17 -6.72 -22.90
N SER A 5 18.85 -6.70 -22.95
CA SER A 5 18.03 -6.08 -21.90
C SER A 5 18.38 -6.66 -20.53
N ARG A 6 18.46 -5.83 -19.51
CA ARG A 6 18.67 -6.27 -18.11
C ARG A 6 17.51 -7.13 -17.60
N TYR A 7 16.33 -6.96 -18.19
CA TYR A 7 15.08 -7.65 -17.80
C TYR A 7 14.42 -8.31 -19.02
N PRO A 8 15.04 -9.37 -19.59
CA PRO A 8 14.59 -9.96 -20.86
C PRO A 8 13.23 -10.65 -20.75
N HIS A 9 12.87 -11.23 -19.59
CA HIS A 9 11.57 -11.87 -19.41
C HIS A 9 10.47 -10.83 -19.17
N LEU A 10 10.73 -9.85 -18.30
CA LEU A 10 9.78 -8.77 -17.95
C LEU A 10 9.35 -7.97 -19.17
N LEU A 11 10.31 -7.67 -20.06
CA LEU A 11 10.12 -6.82 -21.23
C LEU A 11 9.78 -7.60 -22.50
N SER A 12 9.62 -8.91 -22.42
CA SER A 12 9.20 -9.73 -23.56
C SER A 12 7.70 -9.55 -23.84
N PRO A 13 7.29 -9.48 -25.12
CA PRO A 13 5.88 -9.43 -25.47
C PRO A 13 5.16 -10.73 -25.10
N LEU A 14 3.83 -10.65 -24.97
CA LEU A 14 2.94 -11.78 -24.80
C LEU A 14 1.86 -11.77 -25.89
N ASP A 15 1.85 -12.79 -26.72
CA ASP A 15 0.82 -13.00 -27.73
C ASP A 15 -0.41 -13.71 -27.11
N LEU A 16 -1.58 -13.08 -27.23
CA LEU A 16 -2.86 -13.62 -26.78
C LEU A 16 -3.67 -14.20 -27.96
N GLY A 17 -3.06 -14.31 -29.16
CA GLY A 17 -3.67 -14.84 -30.37
C GLY A 17 -4.36 -13.78 -31.24
N PHE A 18 -5.19 -12.93 -30.64
CA PHE A 18 -5.89 -11.84 -31.32
C PHE A 18 -5.28 -10.45 -31.01
N THR A 19 -4.45 -10.35 -30.00
CA THR A 19 -3.71 -9.14 -29.64
C THR A 19 -2.42 -9.50 -28.90
N THR A 20 -1.44 -8.59 -28.91
CA THR A 20 -0.17 -8.77 -28.22
C THR A 20 0.00 -7.72 -27.14
N LEU A 21 0.37 -8.14 -25.92
CA LEU A 21 0.84 -7.24 -24.87
C LEU A 21 2.33 -6.91 -25.10
N PRO A 22 2.75 -5.66 -24.99
CA PRO A 22 4.14 -5.25 -25.30
C PRO A 22 5.18 -5.78 -24.30
N ASN A 23 4.78 -6.13 -23.11
CA ASN A 23 5.61 -6.67 -22.04
C ASN A 23 4.77 -7.48 -21.04
N ARG A 24 5.40 -8.00 -19.98
CA ARG A 24 4.79 -8.89 -18.99
C ARG A 24 4.25 -8.15 -17.76
N VAL A 25 4.09 -6.83 -17.82
CA VAL A 25 3.66 -6.02 -16.67
C VAL A 25 2.21 -5.61 -16.79
N VAL A 26 1.40 -6.03 -15.84
CA VAL A 26 0.01 -5.58 -15.67
C VAL A 26 -0.03 -4.52 -14.56
N MET A 27 -0.57 -3.35 -14.85
CA MET A 27 -0.98 -2.41 -13.81
C MET A 27 -2.27 -2.94 -13.19
N GLY A 28 -2.18 -3.50 -11.99
CA GLY A 28 -3.31 -4.11 -11.29
C GLY A 28 -4.35 -3.08 -10.83
N SER A 29 -5.57 -3.55 -10.68
CA SER A 29 -6.72 -2.74 -10.25
C SER A 29 -6.47 -1.99 -8.95
N MET A 30 -6.84 -0.72 -8.92
CA MET A 30 -6.86 0.14 -7.73
C MET A 30 -8.05 1.08 -7.79
N HIS A 31 -8.85 1.08 -6.74
CA HIS A 31 -9.88 2.11 -6.57
C HIS A 31 -9.23 3.42 -6.15
N THR A 32 -9.46 4.48 -6.90
CA THR A 32 -8.76 5.76 -6.70
C THR A 32 -9.61 6.80 -5.98
N GLY A 33 -10.93 6.61 -5.95
CA GLY A 33 -11.90 7.58 -5.47
C GLY A 33 -12.19 8.69 -6.49
N LEU A 34 -11.49 8.72 -7.63
CA LEU A 34 -11.80 9.63 -8.73
C LEU A 34 -13.06 9.18 -9.47
N GLU A 35 -13.35 7.90 -9.42
CA GLU A 35 -14.52 7.26 -10.03
C GLU A 35 -15.84 7.89 -9.58
N GLU A 36 -15.88 8.46 -8.37
CA GLU A 36 -17.06 9.08 -7.73
C GLU A 36 -16.98 10.61 -7.66
N HIS A 37 -15.90 11.22 -8.15
CA HIS A 37 -15.73 12.67 -8.13
C HIS A 37 -16.27 13.35 -9.38
N GLU A 38 -16.81 14.57 -9.23
CA GLU A 38 -17.11 15.44 -10.36
C GLU A 38 -15.82 15.76 -11.15
N GLY A 39 -15.84 15.55 -12.48
CA GLY A 39 -14.65 15.65 -13.34
C GLY A 39 -13.64 14.54 -13.12
N GLY A 40 -14.02 13.45 -12.43
CA GLY A 40 -13.14 12.36 -12.07
C GLY A 40 -12.69 11.54 -13.26
N PHE A 41 -13.51 11.38 -14.29
CA PHE A 41 -13.13 10.61 -15.48
C PHE A 41 -12.03 11.31 -16.31
N GLU A 42 -12.02 12.63 -16.40
CA GLU A 42 -10.93 13.39 -17.02
C GLU A 42 -9.62 13.24 -16.22
N ARG A 43 -9.73 13.22 -14.89
CA ARG A 43 -8.56 12.96 -14.01
C ARG A 43 -8.09 11.52 -14.14
N LEU A 44 -8.99 10.54 -14.21
CA LEU A 44 -8.67 9.14 -14.50
C LEU A 44 -8.02 8.97 -15.86
N ALA A 45 -8.49 9.70 -16.88
CA ALA A 45 -7.89 9.70 -18.21
C ALA A 45 -6.42 10.15 -18.15
N ALA A 46 -6.13 11.26 -17.45
CA ALA A 46 -4.75 11.74 -17.24
C ALA A 46 -3.90 10.72 -16.45
N PHE A 47 -4.47 10.16 -15.38
CA PHE A 47 -3.83 9.15 -14.53
C PHE A 47 -3.42 7.91 -15.32
N TYR A 48 -4.34 7.31 -16.08
CA TYR A 48 -4.05 6.09 -16.84
C TYR A 48 -3.18 6.36 -18.09
N ALA A 49 -3.37 7.50 -18.77
CA ALA A 49 -2.53 7.88 -19.90
C ALA A 49 -1.06 8.04 -19.52
N GLU A 50 -0.76 8.63 -18.34
CA GLU A 50 0.62 8.76 -17.85
C GLU A 50 1.25 7.37 -17.65
N ARG A 51 0.53 6.38 -17.12
CA ARG A 51 1.01 5.00 -16.92
C ARG A 51 1.13 4.22 -18.24
N ALA A 52 0.24 4.46 -19.18
CA ALA A 52 0.35 3.91 -20.53
C ALA A 52 1.61 4.42 -21.24
N ARG A 53 1.86 5.73 -21.20
CA ARG A 53 3.11 6.36 -21.69
C ARG A 53 4.35 5.80 -20.98
N GLY A 54 4.24 5.53 -19.68
CA GLY A 54 5.25 4.90 -18.84
C GLY A 54 5.48 3.41 -19.13
N GLY A 55 4.76 2.83 -20.10
CA GLY A 55 5.02 1.50 -20.63
C GLY A 55 4.27 0.35 -19.95
N ALA A 56 3.21 0.59 -19.16
CA ALA A 56 2.37 -0.49 -18.64
C ALA A 56 1.85 -1.38 -19.78
N GLY A 57 2.08 -2.70 -19.69
CA GLY A 57 1.72 -3.64 -20.74
C GLY A 57 0.21 -3.84 -20.91
N LEU A 58 -0.49 -3.83 -19.78
CA LEU A 58 -1.95 -3.82 -19.69
C LEU A 58 -2.35 -3.09 -18.41
N ILE A 59 -3.32 -2.19 -18.49
CA ILE A 59 -3.89 -1.48 -17.34
C ILE A 59 -5.22 -2.13 -16.96
N VAL A 60 -5.47 -2.33 -15.66
CA VAL A 60 -6.78 -2.73 -15.14
C VAL A 60 -7.30 -1.60 -14.24
N THR A 61 -8.51 -1.12 -14.54
CA THR A 61 -9.13 -0.02 -13.78
C THR A 61 -9.47 -0.40 -12.34
N GLY A 62 -9.82 0.57 -11.51
CA GLY A 62 -10.56 0.34 -10.28
C GLY A 62 -11.85 -0.44 -10.53
N GLY A 63 -12.39 -1.09 -9.49
CA GLY A 63 -13.57 -1.92 -9.60
C GLY A 63 -14.83 -1.09 -9.86
N ILE A 64 -15.57 -1.45 -10.91
CA ILE A 64 -16.83 -0.83 -11.31
C ILE A 64 -17.96 -1.84 -11.08
N ALA A 65 -19.02 -1.42 -10.39
CA ALA A 65 -20.11 -2.31 -10.03
C ALA A 65 -21.00 -2.64 -11.26
N PRO A 66 -21.46 -3.90 -11.41
CA PRO A 66 -22.35 -4.31 -12.51
C PRO A 66 -23.81 -3.90 -12.28
N ASN A 67 -24.17 -3.55 -11.04
CA ASN A 67 -25.50 -3.13 -10.61
C ASN A 67 -25.44 -2.33 -9.31
N ASP A 68 -26.60 -1.81 -8.84
CA ASP A 68 -26.69 -0.99 -7.64
C ASP A 68 -26.30 -1.73 -6.36
N ALA A 69 -26.71 -2.99 -6.21
CA ALA A 69 -26.38 -3.80 -5.02
C ALA A 69 -24.89 -4.11 -4.91
N GLY A 70 -24.18 -4.10 -6.04
CA GLY A 70 -22.75 -4.37 -6.10
C GLY A 70 -21.84 -3.20 -5.78
N ARG A 71 -22.36 -2.00 -5.61
CA ARG A 71 -21.56 -0.79 -5.32
C ARG A 71 -20.87 -0.88 -3.97
N PRO A 72 -19.70 -0.20 -3.79
CA PRO A 72 -19.01 -0.18 -2.50
C PRO A 72 -19.81 0.56 -1.41
N PHE A 73 -20.50 1.64 -1.79
CA PHE A 73 -21.33 2.51 -0.94
C PHE A 73 -22.42 3.17 -1.80
N GLU A 74 -23.38 3.83 -1.15
CA GLU A 74 -24.42 4.56 -1.86
C GLU A 74 -23.79 5.69 -2.72
N GLY A 75 -24.08 5.68 -4.02
CA GLY A 75 -23.46 6.61 -5.00
C GLY A 75 -22.12 6.14 -5.58
N GLY A 76 -21.62 4.97 -5.19
CA GLY A 76 -20.41 4.39 -5.76
C GLY A 76 -20.55 4.08 -7.27
N SER A 77 -19.40 3.98 -7.96
CA SER A 77 -19.33 3.83 -9.41
C SER A 77 -19.92 2.50 -9.89
N ARG A 78 -20.65 2.56 -11.02
CA ARG A 78 -21.27 1.41 -11.69
C ARG A 78 -21.23 1.58 -13.21
N LEU A 79 -21.49 0.51 -13.96
CA LEU A 79 -21.68 0.56 -15.41
C LEU A 79 -22.90 -0.29 -15.80
N THR A 80 -24.02 0.39 -16.04
CA THR A 80 -25.35 -0.23 -16.27
C THR A 80 -26.05 0.28 -17.51
N THR A 81 -25.62 1.41 -18.09
CA THR A 81 -26.25 2.04 -19.26
C THR A 81 -25.22 2.46 -20.32
N GLU A 82 -25.69 2.74 -21.55
CA GLU A 82 -24.83 3.24 -22.63
C GLU A 82 -24.39 4.68 -22.39
N GLU A 83 -25.17 5.48 -21.65
CA GLU A 83 -24.82 6.82 -21.24
C GLU A 83 -23.61 6.79 -20.30
N GLU A 84 -23.65 5.92 -19.27
CA GLU A 84 -22.50 5.69 -18.37
C GLU A 84 -21.29 5.19 -19.17
N ALA A 85 -21.47 4.29 -20.15
CA ALA A 85 -20.37 3.82 -21.01
C ALA A 85 -19.76 4.94 -21.87
N ALA A 86 -20.56 5.91 -22.30
CA ALA A 86 -20.04 7.05 -23.06
C ALA A 86 -19.12 7.94 -22.23
N GLU A 87 -19.36 8.07 -20.93
CA GLU A 87 -18.50 8.82 -20.00
C GLU A 87 -17.11 8.15 -19.85
N HIS A 88 -17.04 6.82 -19.88
CA HIS A 88 -15.79 6.07 -19.81
C HIS A 88 -14.87 6.25 -21.03
N ARG A 89 -15.40 6.72 -22.19
CA ARG A 89 -14.61 6.84 -23.44
C ARG A 89 -13.43 7.78 -23.30
N VAL A 90 -13.53 8.83 -22.50
CA VAL A 90 -12.42 9.76 -22.27
C VAL A 90 -11.19 9.03 -21.70
N ILE A 91 -11.41 8.00 -20.87
CA ILE A 91 -10.34 7.17 -20.29
C ILE A 91 -9.70 6.29 -21.36
N THR A 92 -10.52 5.51 -22.08
CA THR A 92 -10.02 4.55 -23.08
C THR A 92 -9.30 5.25 -24.23
N GLU A 93 -9.85 6.36 -24.73
CA GLU A 93 -9.25 7.18 -25.78
C GLU A 93 -7.90 7.77 -25.34
N ALA A 94 -7.79 8.25 -24.09
CA ALA A 94 -6.55 8.79 -23.56
C ALA A 94 -5.45 7.72 -23.43
N VAL A 95 -5.79 6.52 -22.99
CA VAL A 95 -4.86 5.38 -22.91
C VAL A 95 -4.42 4.91 -24.29
N HIS A 96 -5.36 4.78 -25.22
CA HIS A 96 -5.08 4.38 -26.62
C HIS A 96 -4.21 5.42 -27.35
N ALA A 97 -4.41 6.72 -27.07
CA ALA A 97 -3.56 7.79 -27.64
C ALA A 97 -2.08 7.63 -27.25
N GLU A 98 -1.79 7.04 -26.11
CA GLU A 98 -0.44 6.69 -25.66
C GLU A 98 0.00 5.28 -26.10
N GLY A 99 -0.79 4.59 -26.91
CA GLY A 99 -0.50 3.23 -27.41
C GLY A 99 -0.70 2.13 -26.37
N GLY A 100 -1.33 2.43 -25.22
CA GLY A 100 -1.61 1.49 -24.14
C GLY A 100 -2.83 0.61 -24.40
N LYS A 101 -3.03 -0.39 -23.55
CA LYS A 101 -4.22 -1.23 -23.47
C LYS A 101 -4.83 -1.16 -22.07
N ILE A 102 -6.17 -1.16 -22.01
CA ILE A 102 -6.89 -1.02 -20.75
C ILE A 102 -8.09 -1.96 -20.67
N ALA A 103 -8.22 -2.66 -19.55
CA ALA A 103 -9.36 -3.50 -19.18
C ALA A 103 -10.10 -2.91 -17.99
N MET A 104 -11.43 -3.03 -17.95
CA MET A 104 -12.25 -2.59 -16.83
C MET A 104 -12.45 -3.73 -15.84
N GLN A 105 -12.17 -3.52 -14.57
CA GLN A 105 -12.54 -4.51 -13.55
C GLN A 105 -14.02 -4.40 -13.22
N ILE A 106 -14.75 -5.54 -13.34
CA ILE A 106 -16.15 -5.67 -12.90
C ILE A 106 -16.13 -6.25 -11.49
N LEU A 107 -16.55 -5.46 -10.52
CA LEU A 107 -16.50 -5.79 -9.10
C LEU A 107 -17.87 -5.64 -8.45
N HIS A 108 -18.40 -6.71 -7.90
CA HIS A 108 -19.58 -6.68 -7.03
C HIS A 108 -19.14 -6.92 -5.59
N PHE A 109 -19.34 -5.91 -4.72
CA PHE A 109 -18.82 -5.93 -3.34
C PHE A 109 -19.43 -7.01 -2.45
N GLY A 110 -20.62 -7.52 -2.78
CA GLY A 110 -21.25 -8.56 -1.96
C GLY A 110 -21.47 -8.09 -0.53
N ARG A 111 -21.21 -8.94 0.44
CA ARG A 111 -21.35 -8.65 1.87
C ARG A 111 -20.33 -7.64 2.42
N TYR A 112 -19.37 -7.18 1.60
CA TYR A 112 -18.40 -6.14 1.97
C TYR A 112 -18.87 -4.73 1.62
N ALA A 113 -20.03 -4.57 0.96
CA ALA A 113 -20.58 -3.26 0.67
C ALA A 113 -20.96 -2.48 1.94
N TYR A 114 -20.79 -1.16 1.90
CA TYR A 114 -21.08 -0.24 3.00
C TYR A 114 -22.41 0.51 2.80
N HIS A 115 -23.45 -0.21 2.38
CA HIS A 115 -24.83 0.28 2.27
C HIS A 115 -25.82 -0.80 2.70
N LYS A 116 -27.09 -0.45 2.93
CA LYS A 116 -28.08 -1.36 3.51
C LYS A 116 -28.63 -2.38 2.52
N ASP A 117 -28.50 -2.10 1.22
CA ASP A 117 -29.06 -2.95 0.15
C ASP A 117 -28.04 -3.98 -0.35
N LEU A 118 -26.99 -4.24 0.46
CA LEU A 118 -25.98 -5.24 0.11
C LEU A 118 -26.58 -6.64 0.07
N VAL A 119 -26.05 -7.45 -0.85
CA VAL A 119 -26.53 -8.83 -1.10
C VAL A 119 -25.38 -9.83 -1.03
N ALA A 120 -25.74 -11.09 -0.79
CA ALA A 120 -24.78 -12.20 -0.73
C ALA A 120 -25.48 -13.52 -1.11
N PRO A 121 -24.74 -14.63 -1.34
CA PRO A 121 -25.35 -15.94 -1.53
C PRO A 121 -26.15 -16.42 -0.31
N SER A 122 -25.78 -15.97 0.89
CA SER A 122 -26.47 -16.27 2.15
C SER A 122 -26.38 -15.09 3.11
N ALA A 123 -27.38 -14.91 4.00
CA ALA A 123 -27.47 -13.79 4.94
C ALA A 123 -26.43 -13.87 6.07
N LEU A 124 -25.16 -13.91 5.74
CA LEU A 124 -24.02 -14.03 6.66
C LEU A 124 -23.22 -12.72 6.70
N GLN A 125 -23.29 -12.02 7.83
CA GLN A 125 -22.56 -10.77 8.04
C GLN A 125 -21.03 -11.00 8.00
N ALA A 126 -20.32 -10.16 7.27
CA ALA A 126 -18.86 -10.14 7.31
C ALA A 126 -18.35 -9.51 8.60
N PRO A 127 -17.24 -10.00 9.18
CA PRO A 127 -16.67 -9.42 10.42
C PRO A 127 -16.23 -7.96 10.30
N ILE A 128 -16.03 -7.49 9.06
CA ILE A 128 -15.57 -6.14 8.72
C ILE A 128 -16.71 -5.22 8.25
N SER A 129 -17.94 -5.73 8.10
CA SER A 129 -19.10 -4.93 7.69
C SER A 129 -20.06 -4.70 8.87
N PRO A 130 -20.65 -3.50 9.01
CA PRO A 130 -21.68 -3.23 10.02
C PRO A 130 -23.06 -3.81 9.64
N PHE A 131 -23.24 -4.29 8.40
CA PHE A 131 -24.53 -4.69 7.85
C PHE A 131 -24.61 -6.19 7.62
N VAL A 132 -25.82 -6.75 7.78
CA VAL A 132 -26.15 -8.12 7.36
C VAL A 132 -26.64 -8.06 5.93
N PRO A 133 -26.09 -8.87 4.99
CA PRO A 133 -26.53 -8.87 3.61
C PRO A 133 -27.91 -9.55 3.46
N ASN A 134 -28.65 -9.10 2.44
CA ASN A 134 -29.83 -9.81 1.97
C ASN A 134 -29.40 -11.05 1.17
N GLU A 135 -30.02 -12.19 1.41
CA GLU A 135 -29.79 -13.39 0.60
C GLU A 135 -30.46 -13.23 -0.76
N LEU A 136 -29.71 -13.45 -1.85
CA LEU A 136 -30.24 -13.43 -3.22
C LEU A 136 -31.19 -14.60 -3.47
N THR A 137 -32.36 -14.35 -4.07
CA THR A 137 -33.20 -15.42 -4.64
C THR A 137 -32.55 -16.05 -5.86
N GLU A 138 -33.06 -17.19 -6.36
CA GLU A 138 -32.53 -17.82 -7.58
C GLU A 138 -32.64 -16.89 -8.80
N GLU A 139 -33.75 -16.15 -8.91
CA GLU A 139 -34.00 -15.18 -9.98
C GLU A 139 -33.03 -14.00 -9.90
N GLU A 140 -32.74 -13.50 -8.70
CA GLU A 140 -31.78 -12.41 -8.47
C GLU A 140 -30.34 -12.86 -8.77
N VAL A 141 -30.00 -14.13 -8.48
CA VAL A 141 -28.69 -14.69 -8.88
C VAL A 141 -28.57 -14.70 -10.42
N GLU A 142 -29.58 -15.19 -11.14
CA GLU A 142 -29.61 -15.14 -12.61
C GLU A 142 -29.51 -13.72 -13.16
N GLN A 143 -30.27 -12.78 -12.58
CA GLN A 143 -30.20 -11.38 -12.97
C GLN A 143 -28.81 -10.80 -12.71
N THR A 144 -28.15 -11.16 -11.60
CA THR A 144 -26.79 -10.70 -11.29
C THR A 144 -25.79 -11.23 -12.33
N VAL A 145 -25.92 -12.47 -12.80
CA VAL A 145 -25.10 -12.99 -13.91
C VAL A 145 -25.29 -12.10 -15.17
N GLU A 146 -26.53 -11.79 -15.54
CA GLU A 146 -26.82 -10.92 -16.69
C GLU A 146 -26.30 -9.50 -16.49
N ASP A 147 -26.26 -9.00 -15.26
CA ASP A 147 -25.70 -7.68 -14.94
C ASP A 147 -24.18 -7.63 -15.19
N PHE A 148 -23.43 -8.69 -14.86
CA PHE A 148 -22.01 -8.82 -15.21
C PHE A 148 -21.81 -8.85 -16.73
N VAL A 149 -22.63 -9.62 -17.44
CA VAL A 149 -22.58 -9.71 -18.91
C VAL A 149 -22.88 -8.36 -19.57
N ARG A 150 -23.91 -7.66 -19.09
CA ARG A 150 -24.24 -6.30 -19.53
C ARG A 150 -23.09 -5.34 -19.30
N ALA A 151 -22.50 -5.32 -18.10
CA ALA A 151 -21.36 -4.46 -17.78
C ALA A 151 -20.17 -4.72 -18.72
N ALA A 152 -19.87 -5.98 -19.03
CA ALA A 152 -18.81 -6.34 -19.97
C ALA A 152 -19.09 -5.86 -21.41
N ARG A 153 -20.35 -5.97 -21.87
CA ARG A 153 -20.77 -5.42 -23.19
C ARG A 153 -20.62 -3.90 -23.22
N LEU A 154 -21.04 -3.21 -22.17
CA LEU A 154 -20.93 -1.76 -22.05
C LEU A 154 -19.45 -1.31 -21.97
N ALA A 155 -18.59 -2.06 -21.28
CA ALA A 155 -17.15 -1.82 -21.30
C ALA A 155 -16.57 -1.90 -22.71
N LYS A 156 -16.99 -2.89 -23.52
CA LYS A 156 -16.58 -3.00 -24.93
C LYS A 156 -17.09 -1.81 -25.76
N ILE A 157 -18.31 -1.34 -25.54
CA ILE A 157 -18.88 -0.13 -26.17
C ILE A 157 -18.09 1.12 -25.76
N ALA A 158 -17.65 1.20 -24.50
CA ALA A 158 -16.81 2.29 -23.98
C ALA A 158 -15.38 2.28 -24.53
N GLY A 159 -14.97 1.26 -25.29
CA GLY A 159 -13.66 1.18 -25.93
C GLY A 159 -12.60 0.45 -25.11
N TYR A 160 -12.95 -0.24 -24.03
CA TYR A 160 -11.99 -1.08 -23.30
C TYR A 160 -11.53 -2.27 -24.17
N ASP A 161 -10.25 -2.65 -24.01
CA ASP A 161 -9.66 -3.83 -24.68
C ASP A 161 -10.07 -5.15 -24.03
N GLY A 162 -10.61 -5.07 -22.82
CA GLY A 162 -11.04 -6.24 -22.06
C GLY A 162 -11.77 -5.88 -20.78
N VAL A 163 -12.11 -6.93 -20.03
CA VAL A 163 -12.63 -6.83 -18.67
C VAL A 163 -11.93 -7.81 -17.74
N GLU A 164 -11.84 -7.47 -16.46
CA GLU A 164 -11.45 -8.39 -15.39
C GLU A 164 -12.65 -8.66 -14.50
N ILE A 165 -13.06 -9.93 -14.41
CA ILE A 165 -14.10 -10.37 -13.47
C ILE A 165 -13.45 -10.63 -12.11
N MET A 166 -13.89 -9.91 -11.09
CA MET A 166 -13.36 -10.02 -9.73
C MET A 166 -13.94 -11.21 -9.00
N GLY A 167 -13.20 -12.34 -9.02
CA GLY A 167 -13.60 -13.62 -8.43
C GLY A 167 -12.85 -13.98 -7.14
N SER A 168 -12.25 -13.02 -6.44
CA SER A 168 -11.36 -13.27 -5.29
C SER A 168 -11.61 -12.31 -4.14
N GLU A 169 -10.80 -12.46 -3.08
CA GLU A 169 -10.63 -11.55 -1.93
C GLU A 169 -11.89 -11.41 -1.05
N GLY A 170 -12.87 -12.32 -1.18
CA GLY A 170 -14.08 -12.36 -0.37
C GLY A 170 -15.24 -11.52 -0.91
N TYR A 171 -15.15 -11.01 -2.14
CA TYR A 171 -16.26 -10.34 -2.82
C TYR A 171 -17.32 -11.33 -3.35
N LEU A 172 -18.45 -10.85 -3.88
CA LEU A 172 -19.63 -11.66 -4.19
C LEU A 172 -19.31 -12.96 -4.91
N VAL A 173 -18.51 -12.93 -5.98
CA VAL A 173 -18.19 -14.13 -6.77
C VAL A 173 -17.45 -15.15 -5.90
N ASN A 174 -16.49 -14.71 -5.10
CA ASN A 174 -15.77 -15.58 -4.17
C ASN A 174 -16.67 -16.10 -3.02
N GLU A 175 -17.65 -15.29 -2.58
CA GLU A 175 -18.64 -15.72 -1.58
C GLU A 175 -19.49 -16.90 -2.07
N PHE A 176 -19.83 -16.97 -3.37
CA PHE A 176 -20.51 -18.12 -3.94
C PHE A 176 -19.63 -19.37 -3.94
N ILE A 177 -18.35 -19.24 -4.19
CA ILE A 177 -17.40 -20.37 -4.30
C ILE A 177 -17.13 -21.00 -2.93
N ALA A 178 -16.92 -20.20 -1.89
CA ALA A 178 -16.51 -20.69 -0.58
C ALA A 178 -17.67 -21.26 0.22
N ALA A 179 -17.52 -22.50 0.74
CA ALA A 179 -18.50 -23.13 1.59
C ALA A 179 -18.75 -22.33 2.92
N ALA A 180 -17.78 -21.54 3.36
CA ALA A 180 -17.92 -20.69 4.54
C ALA A 180 -19.00 -19.62 4.40
N THR A 181 -19.26 -19.14 3.19
CA THR A 181 -20.16 -18.01 2.88
C THR A 181 -21.38 -18.39 2.06
N ASN A 182 -21.35 -19.55 1.40
CA ASN A 182 -22.48 -20.07 0.61
C ASN A 182 -23.15 -21.26 1.34
N ARG A 183 -24.28 -21.00 1.98
CA ARG A 183 -25.12 -21.96 2.71
C ARG A 183 -26.38 -22.34 1.93
N ARG A 184 -26.45 -22.05 0.63
CA ARG A 184 -27.61 -22.34 -0.23
C ARG A 184 -27.76 -23.83 -0.44
N GLU A 185 -29.02 -24.26 -0.65
CA GLU A 185 -29.39 -25.65 -0.95
C GLU A 185 -29.95 -25.81 -2.36
N ASP A 186 -30.02 -24.73 -3.16
CA ASP A 186 -30.43 -24.71 -4.55
C ASP A 186 -29.25 -25.02 -5.50
N ARG A 187 -29.48 -24.82 -6.80
CA ARG A 187 -28.46 -25.08 -7.84
C ARG A 187 -27.21 -24.18 -7.77
N TRP A 188 -27.21 -23.16 -6.93
CA TRP A 188 -26.12 -22.21 -6.74
C TRP A 188 -25.31 -22.48 -5.45
N GLY A 189 -25.66 -23.55 -4.68
CA GLY A 189 -25.01 -23.90 -3.43
C GLY A 189 -24.95 -25.38 -3.16
N GLY A 190 -24.47 -25.76 -1.96
CA GLY A 190 -24.28 -27.16 -1.59
C GLY A 190 -22.98 -27.74 -2.15
N SER A 191 -23.05 -28.56 -3.21
CA SER A 191 -21.85 -29.17 -3.81
C SER A 191 -20.92 -28.13 -4.42
N TYR A 192 -19.64 -28.50 -4.59
CA TYR A 192 -18.64 -27.58 -5.20
C TYR A 192 -19.05 -27.19 -6.63
N GLU A 193 -19.54 -28.14 -7.43
CA GLU A 193 -20.02 -27.91 -8.79
C GLU A 193 -21.16 -26.88 -8.84
N ASN A 194 -22.02 -26.87 -7.84
CA ASN A 194 -23.07 -25.86 -7.73
C ASN A 194 -22.51 -24.48 -7.29
N ARG A 195 -21.59 -24.47 -6.33
CA ARG A 195 -20.98 -23.21 -5.86
C ARG A 195 -20.16 -22.49 -6.92
N VAL A 196 -19.48 -23.22 -7.80
CA VAL A 196 -18.72 -22.63 -8.91
C VAL A 196 -19.57 -22.31 -10.14
N ARG A 197 -20.84 -22.71 -10.17
CA ARG A 197 -21.76 -22.40 -11.29
C ARG A 197 -21.87 -20.89 -11.54
N PHE A 198 -21.94 -20.09 -10.48
CA PHE A 198 -22.07 -18.63 -10.60
C PHE A 198 -20.91 -18.00 -11.37
N PRO A 199 -19.64 -18.16 -10.98
CA PRO A 199 -18.51 -17.62 -11.75
C PRO A 199 -18.44 -18.22 -13.18
N LEU A 200 -18.74 -19.49 -13.37
CA LEU A 200 -18.66 -20.13 -14.67
C LEU A 200 -19.71 -19.59 -15.65
N GLU A 201 -20.95 -19.37 -15.19
CA GLU A 201 -22.00 -18.76 -16.00
C GLU A 201 -21.65 -17.30 -16.37
N ILE A 202 -21.08 -16.53 -15.43
CA ILE A 202 -20.60 -15.17 -15.71
C ILE A 202 -19.55 -15.20 -16.83
N VAL A 203 -18.50 -16.02 -16.70
CA VAL A 203 -17.39 -16.07 -17.69
C VAL A 203 -17.90 -16.54 -19.04
N ARG A 204 -18.67 -17.64 -19.08
CA ARG A 204 -19.18 -18.23 -20.31
C ARG A 204 -20.09 -17.25 -21.06
N ARG A 205 -21.11 -16.69 -20.39
CA ARG A 205 -22.05 -15.75 -21.03
C ARG A 205 -21.37 -14.43 -21.40
N THR A 206 -20.40 -13.97 -20.62
CA THR A 206 -19.59 -12.81 -20.97
C THR A 206 -18.80 -13.08 -22.26
N ARG A 207 -18.12 -14.24 -22.38
CA ARG A 207 -17.40 -14.61 -23.61
C ARG A 207 -18.32 -14.67 -24.82
N GLU A 208 -19.50 -15.26 -24.68
CA GLU A 208 -20.52 -15.29 -25.74
C GLU A 208 -20.94 -13.87 -26.17
N ALA A 209 -21.11 -12.97 -25.20
CA ALA A 209 -21.59 -11.61 -25.45
C ALA A 209 -20.54 -10.67 -26.06
N VAL A 210 -19.27 -10.82 -25.67
CA VAL A 210 -18.17 -9.92 -26.12
C VAL A 210 -17.41 -10.48 -27.34
N GLY A 211 -17.59 -11.77 -27.67
CA GLY A 211 -16.90 -12.43 -28.78
C GLY A 211 -15.46 -12.86 -28.45
N PRO A 212 -14.74 -13.49 -29.40
CA PRO A 212 -13.43 -14.10 -29.17
C PRO A 212 -12.29 -13.07 -29.01
N ASP A 213 -12.37 -11.92 -29.68
CA ASP A 213 -11.29 -10.94 -29.82
C ASP A 213 -11.43 -9.85 -28.75
N PHE A 214 -11.57 -10.26 -27.48
CA PHE A 214 -11.70 -9.37 -26.33
C PHE A 214 -11.00 -10.01 -25.13
N ILE A 215 -10.16 -9.25 -24.42
CA ILE A 215 -9.44 -9.76 -23.26
C ILE A 215 -10.44 -10.02 -22.13
N LEU A 216 -10.54 -11.27 -21.69
CA LEU A 216 -11.37 -11.67 -20.56
C LEU A 216 -10.48 -12.23 -19.46
N ILE A 217 -10.25 -11.42 -18.43
CA ILE A 217 -9.45 -11.78 -17.27
C ILE A 217 -10.39 -12.29 -16.17
N TYR A 218 -10.03 -13.37 -15.53
CA TYR A 218 -10.66 -13.80 -14.29
C TYR A 218 -9.68 -13.70 -13.14
N ARG A 219 -10.02 -12.93 -12.09
CA ARG A 219 -9.21 -12.85 -10.89
C ARG A 219 -9.63 -13.95 -9.92
N LEU A 220 -8.81 -15.00 -9.88
CA LEU A 220 -9.05 -16.22 -9.12
C LEU A 220 -8.50 -16.08 -7.70
N SER A 221 -9.28 -16.41 -6.68
CA SER A 221 -8.77 -16.56 -5.31
C SER A 221 -7.90 -17.80 -5.22
N MET A 222 -6.59 -17.59 -5.30
CA MET A 222 -5.61 -18.66 -5.25
C MET A 222 -5.37 -19.14 -3.82
N LEU A 223 -5.59 -18.28 -2.83
CA LEU A 223 -5.33 -18.55 -1.42
C LEU A 223 -6.23 -17.65 -0.58
N ASP A 224 -7.24 -18.21 0.06
CA ASP A 224 -8.25 -17.43 0.78
C ASP A 224 -7.76 -16.90 2.13
N LEU A 225 -6.90 -17.63 2.84
CA LEU A 225 -6.38 -17.32 4.18
C LEU A 225 -7.47 -17.10 5.24
N VAL A 226 -8.59 -17.78 5.08
CA VAL A 226 -9.71 -17.79 6.03
C VAL A 226 -10.15 -19.22 6.34
N PRO A 227 -10.71 -19.49 7.54
CA PRO A 227 -11.27 -20.80 7.86
C PRO A 227 -12.41 -21.18 6.90
N GLY A 228 -12.37 -22.40 6.39
CA GLY A 228 -13.37 -22.88 5.42
C GLY A 228 -13.26 -22.27 4.03
N GLY A 229 -12.10 -21.71 3.69
CA GLY A 229 -11.76 -21.33 2.34
C GLY A 229 -11.54 -22.52 1.42
N SER A 230 -11.21 -22.25 0.14
CA SER A 230 -11.01 -23.29 -0.87
C SER A 230 -9.77 -24.14 -0.60
N THR A 231 -9.79 -25.38 -1.08
CA THR A 231 -8.60 -26.26 -1.13
C THR A 231 -7.83 -26.01 -2.43
N LEU A 232 -6.58 -26.46 -2.49
CA LEU A 232 -5.78 -26.37 -3.73
C LEU A 232 -6.43 -27.11 -4.89
N ASP A 233 -6.98 -28.31 -4.66
CA ASP A 233 -7.66 -29.10 -5.69
C ASP A 233 -8.90 -28.38 -6.23
N GLU A 234 -9.69 -27.74 -5.37
CA GLU A 234 -10.81 -26.89 -5.78
C GLU A 234 -10.36 -25.70 -6.63
N VAL A 235 -9.28 -25.02 -6.22
CA VAL A 235 -8.70 -23.89 -6.98
C VAL A 235 -8.23 -24.34 -8.36
N VAL A 236 -7.52 -25.46 -8.46
CA VAL A 236 -7.03 -26.01 -9.74
C VAL A 236 -8.20 -26.43 -10.61
N HIS A 237 -9.24 -27.07 -10.05
CA HIS A 237 -10.44 -27.44 -10.79
C HIS A 237 -11.13 -26.19 -11.36
N LEU A 238 -11.38 -25.17 -10.52
CA LEU A 238 -12.01 -23.93 -10.96
C LEU A 238 -11.20 -23.22 -12.06
N ALA A 239 -9.88 -23.19 -11.95
CA ALA A 239 -9.03 -22.57 -12.96
C ALA A 239 -9.21 -23.22 -14.34
N LYS A 240 -9.29 -24.57 -14.41
CA LYS A 240 -9.54 -25.32 -15.66
C LYS A 240 -10.93 -25.02 -16.23
N GLU A 241 -11.94 -24.98 -15.37
CA GLU A 241 -13.31 -24.68 -15.80
C GLU A 241 -13.45 -23.21 -16.29
N ILE A 242 -12.76 -22.27 -15.64
CA ILE A 242 -12.69 -20.85 -16.05
C ILE A 242 -12.00 -20.71 -17.43
N GLU A 243 -10.91 -21.43 -17.65
CA GLU A 243 -10.26 -21.50 -18.96
C GLU A 243 -11.22 -22.06 -20.02
N ALA A 244 -11.88 -23.20 -19.73
CA ALA A 244 -12.85 -23.82 -20.62
C ALA A 244 -14.05 -22.90 -20.88
N ALA A 245 -14.48 -22.10 -19.94
CA ALA A 245 -15.54 -21.10 -20.09
C ALA A 245 -15.14 -19.89 -20.96
N GLY A 246 -13.86 -19.74 -21.29
CA GLY A 246 -13.36 -18.77 -22.26
C GLY A 246 -12.58 -17.60 -21.70
N ALA A 247 -12.05 -17.69 -20.48
CA ALA A 247 -11.09 -16.71 -19.98
C ALA A 247 -9.82 -16.67 -20.85
N THR A 248 -9.27 -15.48 -21.05
CA THR A 248 -8.02 -15.28 -21.82
C THR A 248 -6.80 -15.27 -20.91
N ILE A 249 -6.97 -14.80 -19.67
CA ILE A 249 -5.92 -14.63 -18.65
C ILE A 249 -6.54 -14.97 -17.29
N ILE A 250 -5.78 -15.64 -16.42
CA ILE A 250 -6.14 -15.82 -15.01
C ILE A 250 -5.19 -14.99 -14.15
N ASN A 251 -5.76 -14.04 -13.41
CA ASN A 251 -5.04 -13.23 -12.44
C ASN A 251 -5.17 -13.81 -11.03
N THR A 252 -4.19 -13.57 -10.18
CA THR A 252 -4.13 -14.12 -8.83
C THR A 252 -4.66 -13.15 -7.78
N GLY A 253 -5.58 -13.63 -6.93
CA GLY A 253 -6.01 -12.98 -5.70
C GLY A 253 -5.48 -13.73 -4.47
N ILE A 254 -5.03 -13.00 -3.45
CA ILE A 254 -4.42 -13.55 -2.22
C ILE A 254 -5.06 -12.92 -0.99
N GLY A 255 -5.69 -13.75 -0.17
CA GLY A 255 -6.27 -13.37 1.10
C GLY A 255 -7.57 -12.57 0.96
N TRP A 256 -8.54 -12.91 1.80
CA TRP A 256 -9.77 -12.13 1.91
C TRP A 256 -9.50 -10.85 2.73
N HIS A 257 -10.31 -9.82 2.53
CA HIS A 257 -10.19 -8.58 3.33
C HIS A 257 -10.34 -8.80 4.84
N GLU A 258 -11.08 -9.81 5.25
CA GLU A 258 -11.25 -10.21 6.66
C GLU A 258 -10.15 -11.14 7.20
N ALA A 259 -9.22 -11.60 6.33
CA ALA A 259 -8.12 -12.45 6.75
C ALA A 259 -7.23 -11.75 7.79
N ARG A 260 -6.72 -12.52 8.74
CA ARG A 260 -5.87 -12.03 9.83
C ARG A 260 -4.38 -12.28 9.57
N ILE A 261 -4.02 -12.45 8.31
CA ILE A 261 -2.67 -12.63 7.82
C ILE A 261 -2.41 -11.49 6.83
N PRO A 262 -1.38 -10.66 7.03
CA PRO A 262 -1.05 -9.59 6.08
C PRO A 262 -0.59 -10.17 4.74
N THR A 263 -0.96 -9.54 3.64
CA THR A 263 -0.56 -10.00 2.30
C THR A 263 0.15 -8.93 1.48
N ILE A 264 0.03 -7.65 1.87
CA ILE A 264 0.47 -6.51 1.06
C ILE A 264 1.19 -5.41 1.86
N ALA A 265 1.25 -5.51 3.19
CA ALA A 265 1.92 -4.51 4.04
C ALA A 265 3.45 -4.54 3.88
N THR A 266 4.13 -3.50 4.37
CA THR A 266 5.59 -3.38 4.26
C THR A 266 6.33 -4.54 4.95
N SER A 267 5.75 -5.11 6.02
CA SER A 267 6.31 -6.26 6.75
C SER A 267 6.17 -7.60 6.01
N VAL A 268 5.46 -7.65 4.87
CA VAL A 268 5.36 -8.84 4.03
C VAL A 268 6.55 -8.89 3.08
N PRO A 269 7.32 -9.98 3.00
CA PRO A 269 8.45 -10.10 2.10
C PRO A 269 8.10 -9.90 0.63
N ARG A 270 9.04 -9.36 -0.15
CA ARG A 270 8.84 -9.13 -1.60
C ARG A 270 8.53 -10.43 -2.33
N GLY A 271 7.41 -10.44 -3.08
CA GLY A 271 6.99 -11.58 -3.88
C GLY A 271 6.66 -12.83 -3.08
N ALA A 272 6.41 -12.72 -1.76
CA ALA A 272 6.21 -13.85 -0.86
C ALA A 272 5.17 -14.85 -1.39
N TYR A 273 4.06 -14.37 -1.94
CA TYR A 273 2.94 -15.22 -2.35
C TYR A 273 3.01 -15.76 -3.78
N THR A 274 4.11 -15.55 -4.52
CA THR A 274 4.22 -16.00 -5.92
C THR A 274 4.27 -17.53 -6.07
N TRP A 275 4.58 -18.26 -5.00
CA TRP A 275 4.53 -19.72 -4.95
C TRP A 275 3.13 -20.28 -5.24
N VAL A 276 2.07 -19.54 -4.89
CA VAL A 276 0.69 -19.98 -5.10
C VAL A 276 0.37 -20.04 -6.59
N THR A 277 0.74 -18.99 -7.34
CA THR A 277 0.58 -18.98 -8.80
C THR A 277 1.40 -20.09 -9.46
N LYS A 278 2.61 -20.36 -8.97
CA LYS A 278 3.45 -21.47 -9.45
C LYS A 278 2.76 -22.82 -9.33
N ARG A 279 1.89 -23.04 -8.32
CA ARG A 279 1.10 -24.29 -8.17
C ARG A 279 0.15 -24.53 -9.32
N LEU A 280 -0.26 -23.47 -10.01
CA LEU A 280 -1.20 -23.55 -11.14
C LEU A 280 -0.50 -23.61 -12.50
N MET A 281 0.81 -23.26 -12.57
CA MET A 281 1.59 -23.33 -13.80
C MET A 281 1.57 -24.72 -14.40
N GLY A 282 1.18 -24.83 -15.67
CA GLY A 282 1.03 -26.12 -16.38
C GLY A 282 -0.29 -26.86 -16.13
N ALA A 283 -1.13 -26.39 -15.18
CA ALA A 283 -2.49 -26.94 -15.01
C ALA A 283 -3.50 -26.37 -16.00
N VAL A 284 -3.26 -25.15 -16.46
CA VAL A 284 -4.01 -24.43 -17.50
C VAL A 284 -3.05 -23.96 -18.59
N SER A 285 -3.58 -23.61 -19.77
CA SER A 285 -2.81 -23.12 -20.91
C SER A 285 -2.86 -21.62 -21.08
N VAL A 286 -3.86 -20.95 -20.49
CA VAL A 286 -3.97 -19.48 -20.48
C VAL A 286 -2.89 -18.87 -19.60
N PRO A 287 -2.37 -17.68 -19.94
CA PRO A 287 -1.38 -16.98 -19.13
C PRO A 287 -1.85 -16.73 -17.69
N LEU A 288 -0.94 -16.92 -16.74
CA LEU A 288 -1.15 -16.69 -15.32
C LEU A 288 -0.43 -15.41 -14.86
N VAL A 289 -1.15 -14.57 -14.13
CA VAL A 289 -0.61 -13.33 -13.53
C VAL A 289 -0.39 -13.56 -12.04
N THR A 290 0.78 -13.23 -11.52
CA THR A 290 1.04 -13.23 -10.07
C THR A 290 1.07 -11.81 -9.50
N SER A 291 0.78 -11.67 -8.22
CA SER A 291 0.65 -10.37 -7.53
C SER A 291 1.23 -10.40 -6.11
N ASN A 292 1.07 -9.31 -5.40
CA ASN A 292 1.43 -9.05 -4.00
C ASN A 292 2.93 -8.85 -3.75
N ARG A 293 3.28 -7.66 -3.31
CA ARG A 293 4.63 -7.24 -2.90
C ARG A 293 5.71 -7.41 -4.00
N ILE A 294 5.33 -7.19 -5.25
CA ILE A 294 6.27 -7.10 -6.37
C ILE A 294 6.43 -5.61 -6.65
N ASN A 295 7.58 -5.03 -6.31
CA ASN A 295 7.80 -3.58 -6.32
C ASN A 295 9.11 -3.12 -6.95
N THR A 296 9.92 -4.07 -7.48
CA THR A 296 11.13 -3.76 -8.24
C THR A 296 11.19 -4.57 -9.53
N PRO A 297 11.84 -4.06 -10.59
CA PRO A 297 11.99 -4.82 -11.83
C PRO A 297 12.85 -6.07 -11.65
N GLU A 298 13.82 -6.07 -10.72
CA GLU A 298 14.63 -7.25 -10.38
C GLU A 298 13.76 -8.40 -9.85
N LYS A 299 12.86 -8.09 -8.89
CA LYS A 299 11.95 -9.10 -8.34
C LYS A 299 10.95 -9.60 -9.38
N ALA A 300 10.45 -8.71 -10.22
CA ALA A 300 9.55 -9.08 -11.31
C ALA A 300 10.25 -10.00 -12.33
N GLU A 301 11.47 -9.67 -12.73
CA GLU A 301 12.29 -10.49 -13.65
C GLU A 301 12.59 -11.87 -13.06
N GLU A 302 13.02 -11.93 -11.77
CA GLU A 302 13.28 -13.18 -11.04
C GLU A 302 12.06 -14.12 -11.10
N ILE A 303 10.88 -13.61 -10.78
CA ILE A 303 9.61 -14.36 -10.77
C ILE A 303 9.32 -14.99 -12.15
N LEU A 304 9.47 -14.21 -13.21
CA LEU A 304 9.22 -14.66 -14.58
C LEU A 304 10.30 -15.63 -15.06
N ALA A 305 11.57 -15.34 -14.80
CA ALA A 305 12.70 -16.20 -15.16
C ALA A 305 12.63 -17.58 -14.50
N GLU A 306 12.12 -17.66 -13.27
CA GLU A 306 11.91 -18.91 -12.54
C GLU A 306 10.61 -19.64 -12.93
N GLY A 307 9.85 -19.11 -13.88
CA GLY A 307 8.59 -19.70 -14.31
C GLY A 307 7.55 -19.81 -13.20
N ARG A 308 7.47 -18.81 -12.32
CA ARG A 308 6.43 -18.75 -11.28
C ARG A 308 5.12 -18.20 -11.79
N ALA A 309 5.15 -17.44 -12.89
CA ALA A 309 4.01 -16.88 -13.59
C ALA A 309 4.41 -16.46 -15.02
N ASP A 310 3.43 -16.11 -15.86
CA ASP A 310 3.64 -15.58 -17.21
C ASP A 310 3.67 -14.04 -17.23
N LEU A 311 2.96 -13.41 -16.28
CA LEU A 311 2.87 -11.96 -16.09
C LEU A 311 2.97 -11.62 -14.60
N VAL A 312 3.33 -10.37 -14.32
CA VAL A 312 3.31 -9.79 -12.97
C VAL A 312 2.32 -8.63 -12.89
N SER A 313 1.53 -8.59 -11.83
CA SER A 313 0.61 -7.49 -11.55
C SER A 313 1.18 -6.59 -10.47
N LEU A 314 1.38 -5.31 -10.83
CA LEU A 314 1.89 -4.27 -9.95
C LEU A 314 0.83 -3.17 -9.84
N ALA A 315 0.21 -3.00 -8.68
CA ALA A 315 -0.76 -1.93 -8.47
C ALA A 315 -0.08 -0.68 -7.89
N ARG A 316 0.25 -0.70 -6.61
CA ARG A 316 0.86 0.43 -5.91
C ARG A 316 2.22 0.90 -6.45
N PRO A 317 3.07 0.08 -7.08
CA PRO A 317 4.25 0.59 -7.77
C PRO A 317 3.95 1.63 -8.83
N PHE A 318 2.82 1.53 -9.54
CA PHE A 318 2.37 2.54 -10.50
C PHE A 318 1.78 3.81 -9.86
N LEU A 319 1.42 3.78 -8.58
CA LEU A 319 1.17 5.01 -7.83
C LEU A 319 2.49 5.70 -7.48
N ALA A 320 3.48 4.92 -7.03
CA ALA A 320 4.78 5.43 -6.65
C ALA A 320 5.56 5.99 -7.85
N ASP A 321 5.50 5.31 -9.00
CA ASP A 321 6.21 5.69 -10.22
C ASP A 321 5.44 5.29 -11.48
N ALA A 322 4.90 6.28 -12.19
CA ALA A 322 4.18 6.05 -13.45
C ALA A 322 5.09 5.48 -14.56
N ASP A 323 6.38 5.81 -14.51
CA ASP A 323 7.40 5.44 -15.51
C ASP A 323 8.15 4.14 -15.14
N PHE A 324 7.63 3.34 -14.22
CA PHE A 324 8.29 2.13 -13.72
C PHE A 324 8.84 1.25 -14.86
N VAL A 325 8.01 0.93 -15.85
CA VAL A 325 8.41 0.05 -16.97
C VAL A 325 9.37 0.77 -17.92
N ALA A 326 9.14 2.03 -18.23
CA ALA A 326 10.02 2.83 -19.10
C ALA A 326 11.43 2.94 -18.51
N LYS A 327 11.54 3.19 -17.19
CA LYS A 327 12.83 3.25 -16.48
C LYS A 327 13.52 1.88 -16.45
N ALA A 328 12.77 0.80 -16.21
CA ALA A 328 13.30 -0.56 -16.29
C ALA A 328 13.82 -0.87 -17.71
N ALA A 329 13.05 -0.54 -18.74
CA ALA A 329 13.44 -0.74 -20.14
C ALA A 329 14.69 0.07 -20.54
N ALA A 330 14.83 1.27 -19.97
CA ALA A 330 16.01 2.11 -20.15
C ALA A 330 17.25 1.63 -19.35
N GLY A 331 17.10 0.55 -18.55
CA GLY A 331 18.18 0.03 -17.70
C GLY A 331 18.52 0.93 -16.51
N ARG A 332 17.56 1.72 -16.05
CA ARG A 332 17.69 2.72 -14.96
C ARG A 332 16.80 2.40 -13.73
N PRO A 333 16.91 1.21 -13.13
CA PRO A 333 16.08 0.86 -11.98
C PRO A 333 16.34 1.75 -10.75
N GLU A 334 17.55 2.33 -10.64
CA GLU A 334 17.90 3.27 -9.58
C GLU A 334 17.08 4.57 -9.62
N ALA A 335 16.54 4.93 -10.79
CA ALA A 335 15.66 6.09 -10.96
C ALA A 335 14.19 5.81 -10.61
N ILE A 336 13.83 4.56 -10.32
CA ILE A 336 12.47 4.18 -9.93
C ILE A 336 12.19 4.59 -8.48
N ASN A 337 11.08 5.31 -8.27
CA ASN A 337 10.53 5.60 -6.96
C ASN A 337 9.76 4.36 -6.47
N THR A 338 10.41 3.56 -5.63
CA THR A 338 9.89 2.25 -5.24
C THR A 338 8.73 2.36 -4.24
N CYS A 339 7.65 1.60 -4.48
CA CYS A 339 6.57 1.46 -3.50
C CYS A 339 7.05 0.75 -2.24
N ILE A 340 6.97 1.40 -1.10
CA ILE A 340 7.43 0.88 0.20
C ILE A 340 6.39 0.07 0.99
N GLY A 341 5.22 -0.21 0.40
CA GLY A 341 4.19 -1.05 1.03
C GLY A 341 3.48 -0.44 2.25
N CYS A 342 3.59 0.88 2.47
CA CYS A 342 3.11 1.57 3.69
C CYS A 342 1.59 1.68 3.83
N ASN A 343 0.82 1.58 2.75
CA ASN A 343 -0.64 1.73 2.65
C ASN A 343 -1.22 3.11 3.03
N GLN A 344 -0.43 4.07 3.48
CA GLN A 344 -0.90 5.30 4.17
C GLN A 344 -1.66 6.29 3.27
N ALA A 345 -1.21 6.51 2.02
CA ALA A 345 -1.86 7.45 1.12
C ALA A 345 -2.70 6.78 0.01
N CYS A 346 -2.64 5.47 -0.09
CA CYS A 346 -3.45 4.66 -1.00
C CYS A 346 -4.63 4.02 -0.24
N LEU A 347 -4.43 2.84 0.36
CA LEU A 347 -5.50 2.09 1.00
C LEU A 347 -6.17 2.84 2.16
N ASP A 348 -5.40 3.49 3.05
CA ASP A 348 -5.99 4.27 4.16
C ASP A 348 -6.83 5.45 3.65
N HIS A 349 -6.47 6.07 2.51
CA HIS A 349 -7.29 7.09 1.86
C HIS A 349 -8.58 6.49 1.31
N THR A 350 -8.48 5.42 0.50
CA THR A 350 -9.64 4.73 -0.07
C THR A 350 -10.65 4.33 1.01
N PHE A 351 -10.19 3.68 2.08
CA PHE A 351 -11.08 3.27 3.19
C PHE A 351 -11.55 4.44 4.09
N SER A 352 -11.06 5.64 3.85
CA SER A 352 -11.53 6.87 4.51
C SER A 352 -12.34 7.78 3.59
N GLY A 353 -12.73 7.30 2.40
CA GLY A 353 -13.49 8.05 1.41
C GLY A 353 -12.72 9.25 0.83
N LYS A 354 -11.38 9.17 0.79
CA LYS A 354 -10.51 10.20 0.22
C LYS A 354 -9.96 9.73 -1.12
N ILE A 355 -9.66 10.68 -2.01
CA ILE A 355 -8.91 10.38 -3.23
C ILE A 355 -7.57 9.72 -2.86
N THR A 356 -7.29 8.61 -3.52
CA THR A 356 -6.02 7.90 -3.42
C THR A 356 -4.86 8.80 -3.82
N SER A 357 -3.71 8.59 -3.18
CA SER A 357 -2.43 9.17 -3.56
C SER A 357 -1.31 8.21 -3.19
N CYS A 358 -0.07 8.65 -3.15
CA CYS A 358 1.06 7.85 -2.69
C CYS A 358 1.91 8.65 -1.71
N LEU A 359 2.38 7.99 -0.64
CA LEU A 359 3.26 8.63 0.35
C LEU A 359 4.54 9.17 -0.30
N VAL A 360 5.16 8.37 -1.20
CA VAL A 360 6.42 8.72 -1.86
C VAL A 360 6.22 9.52 -3.16
N ASN A 361 4.97 9.62 -3.66
CA ASN A 361 4.63 10.37 -4.86
C ASN A 361 3.30 11.11 -4.69
N PRO A 362 3.30 12.34 -4.20
CA PRO A 362 2.06 13.10 -3.96
C PRO A 362 1.30 13.49 -5.23
N ARG A 363 1.92 13.36 -6.42
CA ARG A 363 1.25 13.58 -7.71
C ARG A 363 0.28 12.46 -8.09
N ALA A 364 0.45 11.25 -7.55
CA ALA A 364 -0.43 10.12 -7.86
C ALA A 364 -1.91 10.46 -7.59
N CYS A 365 -2.76 10.33 -8.60
CA CYS A 365 -4.17 10.76 -8.65
C CYS A 365 -4.38 12.30 -8.56
N HIS A 366 -3.31 13.08 -8.61
CA HIS A 366 -3.29 14.55 -8.63
C HIS A 366 -2.50 15.10 -9.83
N GLU A 367 -2.38 14.33 -10.91
CA GLU A 367 -1.57 14.66 -12.08
C GLU A 367 -1.98 15.97 -12.76
N THR A 368 -3.28 16.32 -12.70
CA THR A 368 -3.85 17.55 -13.26
C THR A 368 -3.81 18.74 -12.31
N GLU A 369 -3.59 18.50 -11.01
CA GLU A 369 -3.58 19.51 -9.96
C GLU A 369 -2.16 19.91 -9.54
N LEU A 370 -1.29 18.91 -9.36
CA LEU A 370 0.13 19.10 -8.99
C LEU A 370 1.02 18.94 -10.22
N VAL A 371 1.02 19.98 -11.07
CA VAL A 371 1.77 20.00 -12.31
C VAL A 371 3.16 20.61 -12.06
N LEU A 372 4.20 19.84 -12.36
CA LEU A 372 5.60 20.27 -12.24
C LEU A 372 6.10 20.84 -13.57
N SER A 373 5.87 22.14 -13.80
CA SER A 373 6.33 22.81 -15.01
C SER A 373 7.73 23.40 -14.82
N PRO A 374 8.60 23.40 -15.86
CA PRO A 374 9.87 24.10 -15.81
C PRO A 374 9.69 25.58 -15.47
N THR A 375 10.53 26.10 -14.59
CA THR A 375 10.48 27.53 -14.22
C THR A 375 10.97 28.41 -15.37
N ARG A 376 10.38 29.60 -15.48
CA ARG A 376 10.86 30.63 -16.41
C ARG A 376 11.96 31.51 -15.81
N LEU A 377 12.08 31.51 -14.47
CA LEU A 377 13.07 32.29 -13.74
C LEU A 377 13.75 31.36 -12.71
N ALA A 378 14.94 30.89 -13.05
CA ALA A 378 15.74 30.07 -12.16
C ALA A 378 16.18 30.88 -10.93
N LYS A 379 15.98 30.33 -9.76
CA LYS A 379 16.38 30.90 -8.46
C LYS A 379 17.47 30.03 -7.84
N ARG A 380 18.27 30.61 -6.96
CA ARG A 380 19.14 29.87 -6.04
C ARG A 380 18.34 29.53 -4.79
N VAL A 381 18.09 28.27 -4.56
CA VAL A 381 17.28 27.77 -3.46
C VAL A 381 18.16 27.07 -2.43
N ALA A 382 18.12 27.52 -1.19
CA ALA A 382 18.73 26.80 -0.07
C ALA A 382 17.65 25.97 0.65
N VAL A 383 17.88 24.66 0.79
CA VAL A 383 17.04 23.78 1.59
C VAL A 383 17.84 23.31 2.78
N VAL A 384 17.33 23.51 4.00
CA VAL A 384 18.01 23.17 5.25
C VAL A 384 17.30 22.00 5.95
N GLY A 385 17.96 20.86 5.96
CA GLY A 385 17.47 19.58 6.48
C GLY A 385 17.17 18.58 5.37
N ALA A 386 17.87 17.44 5.37
CA ALA A 386 17.73 16.35 4.41
C ALA A 386 16.79 15.23 4.89
N GLY A 387 15.74 15.58 5.64
CA GLY A 387 14.62 14.71 5.91
C GLY A 387 13.63 14.66 4.73
N PRO A 388 12.51 13.89 4.84
CA PRO A 388 11.58 13.66 3.72
C PRO A 388 11.06 14.94 3.06
N ALA A 389 10.74 15.99 3.85
CA ALA A 389 10.25 17.26 3.34
C ALA A 389 11.32 18.00 2.53
N GLY A 390 12.54 18.11 3.08
CA GLY A 390 13.65 18.80 2.41
C GLY A 390 14.11 18.07 1.16
N LEU A 391 14.18 16.73 1.20
CA LEU A 391 14.52 15.91 0.05
C LEU A 391 13.53 16.09 -1.11
N ALA A 392 12.22 16.01 -0.81
CA ALA A 392 11.18 16.22 -1.82
C ALA A 392 11.22 17.65 -2.39
N CYS A 393 11.42 18.66 -1.55
CA CYS A 393 11.54 20.05 -1.97
C CYS A 393 12.77 20.26 -2.88
N ALA A 394 13.93 19.77 -2.45
CA ALA A 394 15.18 19.95 -3.22
C ALA A 394 15.12 19.28 -4.60
N VAL A 395 14.64 18.03 -4.67
CA VAL A 395 14.51 17.30 -5.92
C VAL A 395 13.49 17.98 -6.85
N THR A 396 12.31 18.36 -6.33
CA THR A 396 11.27 19.00 -7.15
C THR A 396 11.70 20.39 -7.63
N ALA A 397 12.34 21.18 -6.79
CA ALA A 397 12.86 22.49 -7.20
C ALA A 397 13.93 22.37 -8.30
N ALA A 398 14.85 21.40 -8.17
CA ALA A 398 15.87 21.14 -9.19
C ALA A 398 15.24 20.61 -10.49
N GLU A 399 14.21 19.75 -10.41
CA GLU A 399 13.46 19.28 -11.58
C GLU A 399 12.84 20.43 -12.36
N ARG A 400 12.36 21.44 -11.69
CA ARG A 400 11.78 22.63 -12.31
C ARG A 400 12.83 23.59 -12.90
N GLY A 401 14.13 23.36 -12.64
CA GLY A 401 15.25 24.14 -13.19
C GLY A 401 15.81 25.20 -12.25
N HIS A 402 15.53 25.12 -10.94
CA HIS A 402 16.21 25.95 -9.93
C HIS A 402 17.61 25.40 -9.62
N THR A 403 18.52 26.27 -9.18
CA THR A 403 19.82 25.85 -8.64
C THR A 403 19.68 25.62 -7.15
N VAL A 404 19.83 24.38 -6.71
CA VAL A 404 19.51 23.97 -5.33
C VAL A 404 20.77 23.55 -4.57
N THR A 405 20.91 24.07 -3.34
CA THR A 405 21.88 23.58 -2.34
C THR A 405 21.10 23.02 -1.16
N LEU A 406 21.36 21.77 -0.81
CA LEU A 406 20.77 21.06 0.32
C LEU A 406 21.79 20.98 1.46
N PHE A 407 21.47 21.55 2.61
CA PHE A 407 22.30 21.54 3.82
C PHE A 407 21.77 20.50 4.81
N GLU A 408 22.66 19.68 5.35
CA GLU A 408 22.33 18.69 6.38
C GLU A 408 23.39 18.67 7.48
N ALA A 409 22.96 18.78 8.73
CA ALA A 409 23.86 18.82 9.88
C ALA A 409 24.52 17.46 10.15
N SER A 410 23.85 16.37 9.80
CA SER A 410 24.38 15.00 9.92
C SER A 410 25.23 14.59 8.70
N GLY A 411 25.92 13.45 8.81
CA GLY A 411 26.71 12.87 7.73
C GLY A 411 25.93 12.09 6.68
N HIS A 412 24.60 12.08 6.73
CA HIS A 412 23.75 11.30 5.81
C HIS A 412 22.37 11.93 5.64
N ILE A 413 21.72 11.62 4.54
CA ILE A 413 20.34 12.02 4.23
C ILE A 413 19.33 11.05 4.84
N GLY A 414 18.05 11.45 4.89
CA GLY A 414 16.92 10.60 5.27
C GLY A 414 16.19 11.06 6.54
N GLY A 415 16.87 11.73 7.47
CA GLY A 415 16.25 12.22 8.71
C GLY A 415 15.50 11.11 9.46
N GLN A 416 14.21 11.30 9.76
CA GLN A 416 13.40 10.30 10.48
C GLN A 416 13.20 9.00 9.68
N LEU A 417 13.26 9.00 8.33
CA LEU A 417 13.20 7.78 7.54
C LEU A 417 14.43 6.88 7.75
N ASP A 418 15.61 7.48 7.97
CA ASP A 418 16.83 6.73 8.29
C ASP A 418 16.73 5.98 9.62
N ILE A 419 15.95 6.51 10.56
CA ILE A 419 15.66 5.84 11.83
C ILE A 419 14.57 4.77 11.62
N ALA A 420 13.50 5.12 10.90
CA ALA A 420 12.36 4.22 10.69
C ALA A 420 12.73 2.93 9.94
N ARG A 421 13.65 2.98 8.97
CA ARG A 421 14.11 1.78 8.22
C ARG A 421 14.82 0.72 9.09
N ARG A 422 15.21 1.07 10.31
CA ARG A 422 15.83 0.15 11.28
C ARG A 422 14.82 -0.70 12.04
N ILE A 423 13.53 -0.33 11.95
CA ILE A 423 12.44 -1.08 12.58
C ILE A 423 12.17 -2.33 11.76
N PRO A 424 12.16 -3.54 12.38
CA PRO A 424 11.82 -4.77 11.69
C PRO A 424 10.45 -4.67 10.99
N GLY A 425 10.44 -4.99 9.69
CA GLY A 425 9.25 -4.82 8.84
C GLY A 425 9.16 -3.46 8.13
N LYS A 426 10.12 -2.54 8.31
CA LYS A 426 10.19 -1.24 7.62
C LYS A 426 11.46 -1.06 6.79
N GLU A 427 12.17 -2.12 6.50
CA GLU A 427 13.42 -2.10 5.72
C GLU A 427 13.21 -1.49 4.32
N GLU A 428 12.02 -1.60 3.76
CA GLU A 428 11.63 -0.99 2.49
C GLU A 428 11.80 0.55 2.47
N PHE A 429 11.85 1.21 3.62
CA PHE A 429 12.05 2.66 3.69
C PHE A 429 13.45 3.09 3.22
N GLU A 430 14.39 2.17 3.16
CA GLU A 430 15.68 2.33 2.51
C GLU A 430 15.52 2.77 1.05
N GLU A 431 14.53 2.22 0.34
CA GLU A 431 14.28 2.53 -1.06
C GLU A 431 13.93 4.00 -1.29
N THR A 432 13.22 4.63 -0.34
CA THR A 432 12.92 6.05 -0.44
C THR A 432 14.19 6.90 -0.30
N ILE A 433 15.08 6.53 0.63
CA ILE A 433 16.37 7.22 0.82
C ILE A 433 17.26 7.02 -0.41
N ARG A 434 17.34 5.78 -0.93
CA ARG A 434 18.06 5.44 -2.17
C ARG A 434 17.57 6.29 -3.34
N TYR A 435 16.25 6.34 -3.54
CA TYR A 435 15.64 7.12 -4.62
C TYR A 435 16.00 8.61 -4.54
N PHE A 436 15.81 9.23 -3.38
CA PHE A 436 16.16 10.64 -3.22
C PHE A 436 17.65 10.89 -3.39
N GLY A 437 18.53 10.03 -2.87
CA GLY A 437 19.98 10.13 -3.09
C GLY A 437 20.35 10.11 -4.56
N HIS A 438 19.75 9.19 -5.33
CA HIS A 438 19.93 9.13 -6.77
C HIS A 438 19.40 10.39 -7.46
N GLN A 439 18.21 10.86 -7.14
CA GLN A 439 17.59 12.02 -7.75
C GLN A 439 18.37 13.33 -7.48
N LEU A 440 18.88 13.50 -6.26
CA LEU A 440 19.75 14.66 -5.94
C LEU A 440 20.98 14.71 -6.83
N ALA A 441 21.64 13.56 -7.00
CA ALA A 441 22.83 13.45 -7.86
C ALA A 441 22.49 13.68 -9.34
N GLU A 442 21.44 13.03 -9.85
CA GLU A 442 21.03 13.12 -11.25
C GLU A 442 20.61 14.54 -11.65
N ARG A 443 19.98 15.29 -10.74
CA ARG A 443 19.52 16.67 -10.98
C ARG A 443 20.57 17.73 -10.62
N GLY A 444 21.75 17.32 -10.19
CA GLY A 444 22.87 18.23 -9.89
C GLY A 444 22.62 19.10 -8.65
N VAL A 445 21.87 18.61 -7.66
CA VAL A 445 21.71 19.28 -6.37
C VAL A 445 23.04 19.25 -5.61
N GLU A 446 23.53 20.42 -5.17
CA GLU A 446 24.68 20.49 -4.30
C GLU A 446 24.29 20.04 -2.88
N VAL A 447 24.80 18.89 -2.40
CA VAL A 447 24.52 18.37 -1.07
C VAL A 447 25.70 18.65 -0.13
N ARG A 448 25.45 19.40 0.95
CA ARG A 448 26.42 19.76 1.99
C ARG A 448 26.07 19.05 3.30
N LEU A 449 26.63 17.88 3.48
CA LEU A 449 26.54 17.11 4.72
C LEU A 449 27.48 17.69 5.81
N ASN A 450 27.25 17.31 7.09
CA ASN A 450 28.01 17.80 8.24
C ASN A 450 28.08 19.34 8.29
N THR A 451 27.02 20.01 7.83
CA THR A 451 26.96 21.47 7.70
C THR A 451 25.72 21.99 8.41
N THR A 452 25.92 22.66 9.53
CA THR A 452 24.88 23.42 10.20
C THR A 452 24.79 24.79 9.53
N ALA A 453 23.62 25.05 8.92
CA ALA A 453 23.39 26.33 8.27
C ALA A 453 23.02 27.42 9.28
N ASP A 454 23.45 28.65 9.03
CA ASP A 454 23.15 29.85 9.79
C ASP A 454 22.68 30.98 8.86
N PRO A 455 22.18 32.11 9.38
CA PRO A 455 21.70 33.22 8.55
C PRO A 455 22.77 33.84 7.63
N GLU A 456 24.05 33.83 8.02
CA GLU A 456 25.15 34.38 7.20
C GLU A 456 25.36 33.52 5.95
N LEU A 457 25.43 32.19 6.13
CA LEU A 457 25.57 31.23 5.04
C LEU A 457 24.39 31.30 4.06
N LEU A 458 23.18 31.56 4.55
CA LEU A 458 21.94 31.55 3.79
C LEU A 458 21.60 32.90 3.13
N SER A 459 22.27 33.99 3.50
CA SER A 459 21.97 35.35 3.02
C SER A 459 22.13 35.57 1.51
N GLY A 460 22.83 34.65 0.83
CA GLY A 460 23.06 34.71 -0.61
C GLY A 460 22.05 34.00 -1.49
N TYR A 461 21.03 33.36 -0.94
CA TYR A 461 20.03 32.61 -1.69
C TYR A 461 18.80 33.45 -1.98
N ASP A 462 18.12 33.14 -3.08
CA ASP A 462 16.90 33.84 -3.48
C ASP A 462 15.67 33.30 -2.72
N GLU A 463 15.72 32.02 -2.33
CA GLU A 463 14.71 31.35 -1.50
C GLU A 463 15.39 30.47 -0.44
N VAL A 464 14.87 30.50 0.77
CA VAL A 464 15.35 29.67 1.88
C VAL A 464 14.21 28.80 2.39
N VAL A 465 14.43 27.49 2.47
CA VAL A 465 13.45 26.52 2.96
C VAL A 465 13.99 25.82 4.19
N VAL A 466 13.31 25.98 5.32
CA VAL A 466 13.65 25.36 6.61
C VAL A 466 12.83 24.08 6.77
N ALA A 467 13.52 22.94 6.68
CA ALA A 467 13.00 21.58 6.83
C ALA A 467 13.71 20.82 7.96
N THR A 468 14.07 21.51 9.02
CA THR A 468 14.93 21.05 10.15
C THR A 468 14.25 19.98 11.03
N GLY A 469 12.99 19.68 10.79
CA GLY A 469 12.28 18.58 11.43
C GLY A 469 11.86 18.85 12.87
N VAL A 470 12.08 17.87 13.74
CA VAL A 470 11.56 17.87 15.11
C VAL A 470 12.60 17.40 16.12
N THR A 471 12.35 17.70 17.39
CA THR A 471 13.05 17.14 18.54
C THR A 471 12.08 16.34 19.43
N PRO A 472 12.53 15.26 20.10
CA PRO A 472 11.71 14.56 21.07
C PRO A 472 11.27 15.47 22.21
N ARG A 473 10.01 15.39 22.60
CA ARG A 473 9.50 16.11 23.75
C ARG A 473 9.81 15.36 25.04
N THR A 474 10.41 16.05 26.02
CA THR A 474 10.60 15.53 27.39
C THR A 474 9.35 15.83 28.22
N PRO A 475 8.64 14.80 28.72
CA PRO A 475 7.45 15.02 29.55
C PRO A 475 7.83 15.45 30.97
N ALA A 476 6.95 16.18 31.67
CA ALA A 476 7.10 16.51 33.07
C ALA A 476 6.68 15.29 33.92
N ILE A 477 7.64 14.39 34.18
CA ILE A 477 7.49 13.23 35.06
C ILE A 477 8.57 13.35 36.11
N GLU A 478 8.25 13.17 37.40
CA GLU A 478 9.25 13.14 38.46
C GLU A 478 10.27 12.03 38.20
N GLY A 479 11.57 12.33 38.25
CA GLY A 479 12.65 11.39 37.95
C GLY A 479 12.86 11.13 36.45
N VAL A 480 12.37 12.01 35.54
CA VAL A 480 12.58 11.89 34.08
C VAL A 480 14.05 11.96 33.68
N ASP A 481 14.91 12.50 34.54
CA ASP A 481 16.38 12.60 34.45
C ASP A 481 17.11 11.39 35.04
N HIS A 482 16.38 10.37 35.52
CA HIS A 482 16.96 9.14 36.05
C HIS A 482 17.78 8.40 34.99
N ALA A 483 18.90 7.77 35.37
CA ALA A 483 19.85 7.11 34.46
C ALA A 483 19.26 5.99 33.59
N LYS A 484 18.12 5.42 33.96
CA LYS A 484 17.39 4.41 33.17
C LYS A 484 16.48 4.98 32.08
N VAL A 485 16.31 6.31 32.04
CA VAL A 485 15.46 6.99 31.06
C VAL A 485 16.26 7.30 29.83
N VAL A 486 15.73 6.88 28.69
CA VAL A 486 16.29 7.13 27.34
C VAL A 486 15.19 7.59 26.40
N SER A 487 15.55 8.37 25.38
CA SER A 487 14.63 8.70 24.29
C SER A 487 14.58 7.58 23.26
N TYR A 488 13.57 7.58 22.40
CA TYR A 488 13.53 6.66 21.25
C TYR A 488 14.72 6.85 20.29
N LEU A 489 15.28 8.07 20.20
CA LEU A 489 16.47 8.33 19.40
C LEU A 489 17.71 7.65 19.98
N ASP A 490 17.90 7.71 21.30
CA ASP A 490 19.02 7.03 21.97
C ASP A 490 18.98 5.53 21.67
N VAL A 491 17.78 4.92 21.66
CA VAL A 491 17.60 3.50 21.38
C VAL A 491 17.80 3.18 19.88
N LEU A 492 17.06 3.86 19.00
CA LEU A 492 16.98 3.47 17.58
C LEU A 492 18.13 4.04 16.75
N ARG A 493 18.61 5.24 17.08
CA ARG A 493 19.70 5.90 16.34
C ARG A 493 21.06 5.59 16.95
N ASP A 494 21.18 5.75 18.26
CA ASP A 494 22.47 5.74 18.94
C ASP A 494 22.81 4.39 19.57
N GLY A 495 21.88 3.44 19.57
CA GLY A 495 22.09 2.06 20.03
C GLY A 495 22.30 1.96 21.56
N ALA A 496 21.65 2.84 22.32
CA ALA A 496 21.72 2.79 23.77
C ALA A 496 21.32 1.42 24.32
N PRO A 497 22.02 0.89 25.32
CA PRO A 497 21.69 -0.40 25.90
C PRO A 497 20.32 -0.37 26.58
N VAL A 498 19.51 -1.40 26.36
CA VAL A 498 18.16 -1.56 26.92
C VAL A 498 18.09 -2.87 27.69
N GLY A 499 17.58 -2.84 28.92
CA GLY A 499 17.43 -4.00 29.79
C GLY A 499 16.32 -4.97 29.35
N GLU A 500 16.04 -5.98 30.19
CA GLU A 500 15.02 -6.99 29.89
C GLU A 500 13.59 -6.48 30.11
N ASN A 501 13.37 -5.66 31.15
CA ASN A 501 12.07 -5.10 31.49
C ASN A 501 12.01 -3.65 31.04
N VAL A 502 11.09 -3.33 30.13
CA VAL A 502 11.04 -2.02 29.50
C VAL A 502 9.66 -1.39 29.61
N ALA A 503 9.62 -0.14 30.04
CA ALA A 503 8.44 0.71 29.99
C ALA A 503 8.55 1.69 28.82
N VAL A 504 7.73 1.53 27.78
CA VAL A 504 7.63 2.46 26.66
C VAL A 504 6.52 3.46 26.94
N VAL A 505 6.89 4.72 27.18
CA VAL A 505 5.98 5.80 27.56
C VAL A 505 5.53 6.56 26.32
N GLY A 506 4.28 6.34 25.91
CA GLY A 506 3.68 6.88 24.69
C GLY A 506 3.44 5.80 23.64
N ALA A 507 2.16 5.52 23.35
CA ALA A 507 1.72 4.49 22.41
C ALA A 507 1.18 5.09 21.11
N GLY A 508 1.88 6.09 20.56
CA GLY A 508 1.74 6.54 19.18
C GLY A 508 2.54 5.66 18.21
N GLY A 509 2.63 6.03 16.94
CA GLY A 509 3.39 5.27 15.93
C GLY A 509 4.81 4.95 16.37
N ILE A 510 5.57 5.94 16.90
CA ILE A 510 6.94 5.73 17.38
C ILE A 510 6.98 4.75 18.57
N GLY A 511 6.01 4.81 19.50
CA GLY A 511 5.95 3.87 20.61
C GLY A 511 5.71 2.43 20.17
N PHE A 512 4.89 2.21 19.16
CA PHE A 512 4.72 0.91 18.52
C PHE A 512 6.00 0.45 17.84
N ASP A 513 6.67 1.32 17.08
CA ASP A 513 7.92 1.03 16.39
C ASP A 513 9.03 0.61 17.39
N VAL A 514 9.16 1.34 18.49
CA VAL A 514 10.12 1.00 19.56
C VAL A 514 9.77 -0.35 20.19
N ALA A 515 8.50 -0.59 20.48
CA ALA A 515 8.07 -1.86 21.05
C ALA A 515 8.32 -3.04 20.09
N GLU A 516 8.08 -2.88 18.80
CA GLU A 516 8.40 -3.88 17.78
C GLU A 516 9.91 -4.12 17.69
N TYR A 517 10.71 -3.07 17.64
CA TYR A 517 12.17 -3.16 17.63
C TYR A 517 12.73 -3.90 18.84
N LEU A 518 12.25 -3.57 20.04
CA LEU A 518 12.73 -4.16 21.29
C LEU A 518 12.31 -5.62 21.50
N THR A 519 11.22 -6.04 20.87
CA THR A 519 10.68 -7.39 21.00
C THR A 519 11.00 -8.30 19.80
N ASP A 520 11.74 -7.78 18.83
CA ASP A 520 12.16 -8.58 17.68
C ASP A 520 13.16 -9.66 18.08
N SER A 521 12.98 -10.86 17.49
CA SER A 521 13.85 -12.02 17.73
C SER A 521 15.10 -12.05 16.84
N GLY A 522 15.13 -11.20 15.82
CA GLY A 522 16.19 -11.17 14.82
C GLY A 522 16.07 -12.24 13.72
N GLU A 523 14.95 -12.94 13.61
CA GLU A 523 14.75 -13.96 12.56
C GLU A 523 14.50 -13.38 11.15
N GLY A 524 14.26 -12.07 11.03
CA GLY A 524 14.12 -11.39 9.74
C GLY A 524 12.85 -11.77 8.96
N ALA A 525 11.72 -11.96 9.63
CA ALA A 525 10.46 -12.39 9.02
C ALA A 525 9.98 -11.50 7.87
N SER A 526 10.28 -10.20 7.88
CA SER A 526 9.93 -9.27 6.81
C SER A 526 10.74 -9.43 5.51
N GLN A 527 11.84 -10.18 5.56
CA GLN A 527 12.76 -10.40 4.44
C GLN A 527 12.77 -11.86 3.97
N ASP A 528 12.36 -12.80 4.82
CA ASP A 528 12.33 -14.23 4.54
C ASP A 528 10.88 -14.74 4.49
N PRO A 529 10.38 -15.16 3.30
CA PRO A 529 9.02 -15.68 3.15
C PRO A 529 8.74 -16.93 4.00
N GLU A 530 9.69 -17.82 4.21
CA GLU A 530 9.48 -19.05 4.99
C GLU A 530 9.30 -18.74 6.48
N VAL A 531 10.13 -17.83 7.01
CA VAL A 531 10.00 -17.34 8.38
C VAL A 531 8.68 -16.57 8.54
N TYR A 532 8.33 -15.72 7.57
CA TYR A 532 7.08 -14.97 7.56
C TYR A 532 5.86 -15.90 7.62
N PHE A 533 5.80 -16.90 6.74
CA PHE A 533 4.69 -17.86 6.69
C PHE A 533 4.56 -18.68 7.98
N ARG A 534 5.67 -19.10 8.55
CA ARG A 534 5.69 -19.79 9.84
C ARG A 534 5.12 -18.92 10.96
N HIS A 535 5.55 -17.64 11.03
CA HIS A 535 5.06 -16.71 12.07
C HIS A 535 3.57 -16.40 11.94
N TRP A 536 3.04 -16.34 10.71
CA TRP A 536 1.64 -15.99 10.47
C TRP A 536 0.73 -17.20 10.28
N GLY A 537 1.25 -18.41 10.23
CA GLY A 537 0.48 -19.63 10.07
C GLY A 537 -0.06 -19.84 8.66
N VAL A 538 0.74 -19.53 7.64
CA VAL A 538 0.45 -19.86 6.25
C VAL A 538 0.99 -21.25 5.93
N ASP A 539 0.12 -22.15 5.47
CA ASP A 539 0.51 -23.49 5.01
C ASP A 539 0.93 -23.45 3.54
N THR A 540 2.23 -23.41 3.27
CA THR A 540 2.78 -23.41 1.90
C THR A 540 2.66 -24.76 1.20
N SER A 541 2.38 -25.85 1.92
CA SER A 541 2.00 -27.14 1.31
C SER A 541 0.58 -27.11 0.76
N TYR A 542 -0.25 -26.22 1.28
CA TYR A 542 -1.68 -26.02 0.97
C TYR A 542 -2.48 -27.33 1.18
N ALA A 543 -2.16 -28.06 2.24
CA ALA A 543 -2.80 -29.33 2.55
C ALA A 543 -4.23 -29.17 3.06
N GLY A 544 -4.52 -28.03 3.72
CA GLY A 544 -5.82 -27.72 4.30
C GLY A 544 -6.57 -26.60 3.59
N PRO A 545 -7.91 -26.49 3.83
CA PRO A 545 -8.73 -25.42 3.28
C PRO A 545 -8.23 -24.03 3.69
N GLY A 546 -8.20 -23.10 2.73
CA GLY A 546 -7.78 -21.71 2.94
C GLY A 546 -6.26 -21.53 3.12
N GLY A 547 -5.45 -22.60 3.11
CA GLY A 547 -3.99 -22.53 3.25
C GLY A 547 -3.53 -22.09 4.63
N LEU A 548 -4.22 -22.51 5.69
CA LEU A 548 -3.95 -22.12 7.07
C LEU A 548 -3.28 -23.26 7.87
N THR A 549 -2.35 -22.89 8.73
CA THR A 549 -1.76 -23.76 9.75
C THR A 549 -1.63 -23.02 11.09
N ALA A 550 -1.22 -23.71 12.14
CA ALA A 550 -0.92 -23.05 13.41
C ALA A 550 0.33 -22.16 13.27
N PRO A 551 0.29 -20.89 13.72
CA PRO A 551 1.46 -20.04 13.71
C PRO A 551 2.50 -20.52 14.72
N ASP A 552 3.77 -20.48 14.33
CA ASP A 552 4.90 -20.75 15.20
C ASP A 552 5.79 -19.48 15.26
N ARG A 553 5.89 -18.90 16.45
CA ARG A 553 6.53 -17.58 16.67
C ARG A 553 7.60 -17.68 17.74
N PRO A 554 8.72 -16.96 17.56
CA PRO A 554 9.75 -16.89 18.57
C PRO A 554 9.29 -16.15 19.82
N VAL A 555 9.92 -16.45 20.94
CA VAL A 555 9.71 -15.73 22.19
C VAL A 555 10.43 -14.37 22.14
N SER A 556 9.77 -13.32 22.60
CA SER A 556 10.37 -12.00 22.71
C SER A 556 11.60 -12.01 23.66
N PRO A 557 12.72 -11.35 23.28
CA PRO A 557 13.89 -11.22 24.16
C PRO A 557 13.66 -10.27 25.36
N ARG A 558 12.58 -9.49 25.35
CA ARG A 558 12.26 -8.50 26.40
C ARG A 558 10.80 -8.55 26.81
N ARG A 559 10.54 -8.10 28.04
CA ARG A 559 9.19 -7.85 28.58
C ARG A 559 8.89 -6.36 28.45
N VAL A 560 7.97 -6.01 27.57
CA VAL A 560 7.67 -4.61 27.26
C VAL A 560 6.26 -4.24 27.73
N HIS A 561 6.16 -3.11 28.45
CA HIS A 561 4.90 -2.43 28.72
C HIS A 561 4.80 -1.19 27.83
N LEU A 562 3.74 -1.13 27.02
CA LEU A 562 3.44 0.00 26.14
C LEU A 562 2.29 0.82 26.74
N LEU A 563 2.58 2.06 27.15
CA LEU A 563 1.69 2.86 27.98
C LEU A 563 1.18 4.12 27.26
N GLN A 564 -0.07 4.47 27.46
CA GLN A 564 -0.65 5.73 27.00
C GLN A 564 -1.55 6.38 28.04
N ARG A 565 -1.63 7.73 28.00
CA ARG A 565 -2.53 8.52 28.86
C ARG A 565 -4.00 8.44 28.43
N LYS A 566 -4.25 8.31 27.12
CA LYS A 566 -5.62 8.19 26.60
C LYS A 566 -6.25 6.90 27.08
N ALA A 567 -7.52 6.97 27.53
CA ALA A 567 -8.29 5.80 27.94
C ALA A 567 -8.79 4.94 26.76
N THR A 568 -8.62 5.43 25.52
CA THR A 568 -8.96 4.67 24.31
C THR A 568 -8.06 3.44 24.14
N LYS A 569 -8.49 2.50 23.32
CA LYS A 569 -7.68 1.32 22.97
C LYS A 569 -6.28 1.75 22.50
N VAL A 570 -5.24 1.10 23.03
CA VAL A 570 -3.85 1.34 22.61
C VAL A 570 -3.74 1.05 21.10
N GLY A 571 -3.14 2.01 20.37
CA GLY A 571 -3.02 1.95 18.92
C GLY A 571 -4.30 2.28 18.14
N ALA A 572 -5.32 2.91 18.77
CA ALA A 572 -6.53 3.35 18.05
C ALA A 572 -6.25 4.41 16.97
N GLY A 573 -5.16 5.16 17.09
CA GLY A 573 -4.74 6.20 16.11
C GLY A 573 -3.78 5.71 15.03
N LEU A 574 -3.48 4.42 14.95
CA LEU A 574 -2.67 3.85 13.88
C LEU A 574 -3.45 3.80 12.56
N GLY A 575 -2.72 3.64 11.45
CA GLY A 575 -3.32 3.53 10.11
C GLY A 575 -4.44 2.48 10.04
N THR A 576 -5.48 2.80 9.29
CA THR A 576 -6.70 1.97 9.21
C THR A 576 -6.39 0.56 8.74
N THR A 577 -5.54 0.42 7.72
CA THR A 577 -5.25 -0.86 7.07
C THR A 577 -4.07 -1.62 7.68
N THR A 578 -3.18 -0.96 8.42
CA THR A 578 -1.99 -1.59 9.01
C THR A 578 -2.01 -1.66 10.53
N GLY A 579 -2.77 -0.81 11.21
CA GLY A 579 -2.78 -0.73 12.68
C GLY A 579 -3.18 -2.04 13.38
N TRP A 580 -4.01 -2.87 12.73
CA TRP A 580 -4.34 -4.18 13.27
C TRP A 580 -3.16 -5.15 13.26
N ILE A 581 -2.26 -5.02 12.26
CA ILE A 581 -1.03 -5.84 12.12
C ILE A 581 -0.11 -5.54 13.31
N HIS A 582 0.21 -4.26 13.52
CA HIS A 582 1.05 -3.82 14.64
C HIS A 582 0.49 -4.27 16.00
N ARG A 583 -0.82 -4.11 16.22
CA ARG A 583 -1.45 -4.60 17.46
C ARG A 583 -1.39 -6.12 17.61
N ALA A 584 -1.55 -6.86 16.51
CA ALA A 584 -1.45 -8.32 16.51
C ALA A 584 -0.01 -8.76 16.83
N GLU A 585 0.99 -8.18 16.16
CA GLU A 585 2.41 -8.46 16.40
C GLU A 585 2.79 -8.24 17.88
N LEU A 586 2.53 -7.06 18.42
CA LEU A 586 2.87 -6.77 19.81
C LEU A 586 2.15 -7.69 20.81
N LYS A 587 0.88 -8.00 20.54
CA LYS A 587 0.13 -8.97 21.35
C LYS A 587 0.77 -10.36 21.30
N HIS A 588 1.19 -10.84 20.14
CA HIS A 588 1.82 -12.14 19.99
C HIS A 588 3.21 -12.20 20.64
N ARG A 589 3.92 -11.08 20.66
CA ARG A 589 5.21 -10.94 21.34
C ARG A 589 5.08 -10.69 22.85
N GLY A 590 3.86 -10.72 23.39
CA GLY A 590 3.60 -10.61 24.83
C GLY A 590 3.70 -9.20 25.38
N VAL A 591 3.65 -8.16 24.55
CA VAL A 591 3.66 -6.77 25.00
C VAL A 591 2.40 -6.44 25.78
N VAL A 592 2.57 -5.91 27.00
CA VAL A 592 1.48 -5.48 27.88
C VAL A 592 1.07 -4.05 27.53
N SER A 593 -0.13 -3.86 27.01
CA SER A 593 -0.68 -2.54 26.69
C SER A 593 -1.45 -1.96 27.86
N VAL A 594 -1.11 -0.72 28.26
CA VAL A 594 -1.74 0.02 29.36
C VAL A 594 -2.34 1.32 28.85
N ALA A 595 -3.66 1.46 28.89
CA ALA A 595 -4.38 2.68 28.56
C ALA A 595 -4.80 3.45 29.82
N GLY A 596 -5.02 4.76 29.70
CA GLY A 596 -5.51 5.61 30.80
C GLY A 596 -4.49 5.83 31.94
N ALA A 597 -3.20 5.63 31.68
CA ALA A 597 -2.15 5.77 32.68
C ALA A 597 -1.75 7.24 32.88
N SER A 598 -1.81 7.76 34.10
CA SER A 598 -0.98 8.91 34.50
C SER A 598 0.39 8.42 34.94
N TYR A 599 1.43 9.17 34.60
CA TYR A 599 2.82 8.83 34.95
C TYR A 599 3.21 9.66 36.18
N ASP A 600 3.44 8.99 37.29
CA ASP A 600 3.63 9.65 38.56
C ASP A 600 5.12 9.97 38.84
N ARG A 601 5.96 8.94 38.78
CA ARG A 601 7.42 9.12 38.98
C ARG A 601 8.21 7.91 38.42
N ILE A 602 9.51 8.15 38.19
CA ILE A 602 10.49 7.12 37.79
C ILE A 602 11.56 7.05 38.91
N ASP A 603 11.88 5.85 39.36
CA ASP A 603 12.92 5.59 40.37
C ASP A 603 13.65 4.26 40.08
N ASP A 604 14.45 3.77 41.06
CA ASP A 604 15.24 2.55 40.91
C ASP A 604 14.36 1.29 40.62
N ASP A 605 13.12 1.27 41.11
CA ASP A 605 12.19 0.11 40.89
C ASP A 605 11.50 0.13 39.53
N GLY A 606 11.36 1.30 38.92
CA GLY A 606 10.73 1.44 37.61
C GLY A 606 9.88 2.68 37.42
N LEU A 607 8.75 2.53 36.68
CA LEU A 607 7.79 3.61 36.45
C LEU A 607 6.54 3.40 37.31
N HIS A 608 6.27 4.36 38.19
CA HIS A 608 5.03 4.42 38.99
C HIS A 608 3.93 5.10 38.13
N ILE A 609 2.79 4.47 38.07
CA ILE A 609 1.62 4.97 37.32
C ILE A 609 0.36 4.90 38.16
N THR A 610 -0.61 5.73 37.83
CA THR A 610 -1.99 5.59 38.33
C THR A 610 -2.92 5.27 37.16
N VAL A 611 -3.71 4.19 37.28
CA VAL A 611 -4.72 3.77 36.30
C VAL A 611 -6.04 3.56 37.07
N ASP A 612 -7.11 4.21 36.62
CA ASP A 612 -8.43 4.16 37.26
C ASP A 612 -8.41 4.50 38.75
N GLY A 613 -7.50 5.40 39.17
CA GLY A 613 -7.30 5.81 40.55
C GLY A 613 -6.44 4.86 41.39
N GLU A 614 -5.98 3.75 40.86
CA GLU A 614 -5.10 2.81 41.54
C GLU A 614 -3.66 3.02 41.15
N GLN A 615 -2.80 3.13 42.16
CA GLN A 615 -1.35 3.19 41.95
C GLN A 615 -0.79 1.81 41.63
N ARG A 616 0.08 1.77 40.62
CA ARG A 616 0.74 0.55 40.11
C ARG A 616 2.20 0.85 39.83
N LEU A 617 3.05 -0.14 40.11
CA LEU A 617 4.45 -0.11 39.70
C LEU A 617 4.56 -0.95 38.37
N VAL A 618 5.17 -0.36 37.36
CA VAL A 618 5.68 -1.06 36.19
C VAL A 618 7.19 -1.27 36.38
N PRO A 619 7.61 -2.47 36.80
CA PRO A 619 9.04 -2.75 36.99
C PRO A 619 9.77 -2.54 35.65
N ALA A 620 10.82 -1.74 35.67
CA ALA A 620 11.54 -1.43 34.44
C ALA A 620 13.03 -1.19 34.70
N ASP A 621 13.86 -1.87 33.92
CA ASP A 621 15.30 -1.63 33.83
C ASP A 621 15.58 -0.41 32.97
N THR A 622 14.69 -0.15 31.98
CA THR A 622 14.77 0.98 31.06
C THR A 622 13.39 1.58 30.83
N VAL A 623 13.31 2.92 30.82
CA VAL A 623 12.11 3.68 30.45
C VAL A 623 12.41 4.43 29.16
N VAL A 624 11.67 4.10 28.08
CA VAL A 624 11.86 4.73 26.77
C VAL A 624 10.76 5.76 26.53
N LEU A 625 11.17 7.02 26.31
CA LEU A 625 10.25 8.12 26.06
C LEU A 625 9.87 8.23 24.59
N CYS A 626 8.57 8.04 24.30
CA CYS A 626 7.92 8.21 23.00
C CYS A 626 6.76 9.22 23.12
N THR A 627 6.96 10.30 23.86
CA THR A 627 5.90 11.20 24.36
C THR A 627 5.53 12.33 23.41
N GLY A 628 5.87 12.22 22.13
CA GLY A 628 5.62 13.21 21.09
C GLY A 628 6.85 14.02 20.74
N GLN A 629 6.63 15.05 19.91
CA GLN A 629 7.67 15.80 19.23
C GLN A 629 7.40 17.29 19.35
N GLU A 630 8.45 18.11 19.20
CA GLU A 630 8.39 19.56 19.11
C GLU A 630 9.03 20.03 17.79
N PRO A 631 8.44 21.05 17.11
CA PRO A 631 9.03 21.59 15.89
C PRO A 631 10.39 22.23 16.17
N ARG A 632 11.39 21.94 15.35
CA ARG A 632 12.71 22.58 15.44
C ARG A 632 12.74 23.84 14.60
N ARG A 633 12.50 25.00 15.22
CA ARG A 633 12.35 26.31 14.57
C ARG A 633 13.47 27.30 14.83
N ASP A 634 14.50 26.94 15.59
CA ASP A 634 15.56 27.85 16.02
C ASP A 634 16.13 28.66 14.82
N LEU A 635 16.54 27.98 13.76
CA LEU A 635 17.05 28.61 12.54
C LEU A 635 16.03 29.56 11.89
N TYR A 636 14.74 29.17 11.86
CA TYR A 636 13.70 30.02 11.28
C TYR A 636 13.55 31.34 12.04
N GLU A 637 13.59 31.29 13.37
CA GLU A 637 13.51 32.48 14.20
C GLU A 637 14.77 33.37 14.07
N GLU A 638 15.95 32.75 13.93
CA GLU A 638 17.22 33.45 13.66
C GLU A 638 17.18 34.16 12.30
N LEU A 639 16.68 33.49 11.24
CA LEU A 639 16.51 34.08 9.91
C LEU A 639 15.55 35.26 9.92
N ARG A 640 14.40 35.13 10.60
CA ARG A 640 13.46 36.24 10.79
C ARG A 640 14.10 37.41 11.50
N ALA A 641 14.86 37.18 12.56
CA ALA A 641 15.57 38.24 13.29
C ALA A 641 16.62 38.93 12.41
N ALA A 642 17.25 38.20 11.49
CA ALA A 642 18.20 38.71 10.51
C ALA A 642 17.54 39.38 9.28
N GLY A 643 16.21 39.39 9.19
CA GLY A 643 15.45 39.96 8.06
C GLY A 643 15.48 39.10 6.79
N VAL A 644 15.77 37.81 6.90
CA VAL A 644 15.74 36.84 5.80
C VAL A 644 14.38 36.14 5.79
N GLU A 645 13.68 36.23 4.67
CA GLU A 645 12.44 35.48 4.46
C GLU A 645 12.74 34.01 4.24
N ALA A 646 11.98 33.13 4.90
CA ALA A 646 12.15 31.70 4.78
C ALA A 646 10.81 30.96 4.85
N HIS A 647 10.73 29.82 4.16
CA HIS A 647 9.58 28.92 4.18
C HIS A 647 9.81 27.82 5.25
N LEU A 648 8.75 27.46 5.98
CA LEU A 648 8.76 26.31 6.90
C LEU A 648 8.00 25.13 6.27
N ILE A 649 8.62 23.94 6.31
CA ILE A 649 7.99 22.70 5.85
C ILE A 649 8.26 21.52 6.78
N GLY A 650 7.41 20.50 6.66
CA GLY A 650 7.55 19.24 7.39
C GLY A 650 7.38 19.39 8.89
N GLY A 651 8.23 18.72 9.67
CA GLY A 651 8.21 18.74 11.12
C GLY A 651 8.55 20.10 11.75
N ALA A 652 9.35 20.91 11.06
CA ALA A 652 9.67 22.27 11.49
C ALA A 652 8.44 23.19 11.46
N ASP A 653 7.52 22.94 10.51
CA ASP A 653 6.25 23.66 10.47
C ASP A 653 5.28 23.13 11.53
N VAL A 654 4.96 21.84 11.50
CA VAL A 654 4.02 21.20 12.43
C VAL A 654 4.54 19.85 12.87
N ALA A 655 4.69 19.66 14.18
CA ALA A 655 5.12 18.39 14.79
C ALA A 655 3.96 17.43 15.11
N ALA A 656 2.71 17.81 14.89
CA ALA A 656 1.57 16.91 15.02
C ALA A 656 1.58 15.91 13.85
N GLU A 657 1.44 14.63 14.14
CA GLU A 657 1.51 13.56 13.14
C GLU A 657 2.80 13.60 12.30
N LEU A 658 3.89 13.04 12.85
CA LEU A 658 5.12 12.81 12.07
C LEU A 658 4.81 11.79 10.98
N ASP A 659 4.42 12.31 9.83
CA ASP A 659 3.98 11.55 8.68
C ASP A 659 4.80 11.96 7.46
N ALA A 660 5.56 11.00 6.92
CA ALA A 660 6.35 11.22 5.72
C ALA A 660 5.47 11.61 4.51
N LYS A 661 4.22 11.16 4.47
CA LYS A 661 3.23 11.54 3.46
C LYS A 661 3.03 13.05 3.42
N ARG A 662 2.71 13.66 4.58
CA ARG A 662 2.55 15.11 4.68
C ARG A 662 3.86 15.86 4.39
N ALA A 663 4.96 15.36 4.92
CA ALA A 663 6.27 15.98 4.74
C ALA A 663 6.69 16.03 3.25
N ILE A 664 6.60 14.91 2.53
CA ILE A 664 6.93 14.83 1.10
C ILE A 664 5.97 15.70 0.28
N ARG A 665 4.67 15.63 0.56
CA ARG A 665 3.66 16.44 -0.13
C ARG A 665 3.94 17.92 0.02
N GLN A 666 4.14 18.40 1.25
CA GLN A 666 4.39 19.80 1.55
C GLN A 666 5.68 20.32 0.87
N GLY A 667 6.76 19.50 0.88
CA GLY A 667 7.99 19.84 0.16
C GLY A 667 7.79 19.93 -1.35
N THR A 668 7.03 19.00 -1.93
CA THR A 668 6.71 19.00 -3.37
C THR A 668 5.82 20.17 -3.76
N GLU A 669 4.76 20.46 -2.99
CA GLU A 669 3.83 21.57 -3.25
C GLU A 669 4.53 22.93 -3.14
N LEU A 670 5.37 23.14 -2.12
CA LEU A 670 6.16 24.36 -2.02
C LEU A 670 7.06 24.52 -3.23
N ALA A 671 7.86 23.51 -3.57
CA ALA A 671 8.76 23.58 -4.72
C ALA A 671 8.02 23.75 -6.05
N ALA A 672 6.81 23.23 -6.20
CA ALA A 672 5.96 23.45 -7.37
C ALA A 672 5.52 24.92 -7.52
N SER A 673 5.50 25.69 -6.44
CA SER A 673 5.08 27.11 -6.43
C SER A 673 6.24 28.11 -6.52
N LEU A 674 7.50 27.70 -6.24
CA LEU A 674 8.68 28.57 -6.32
C LEU A 674 8.96 29.03 -7.75
#